data_072f1eb667979e39af3e8935daefb835
#
_entry.id   072f1eb667979e39af3e8935daefb835
#
_cell.length_a   1.000
_cell.length_b   1.000
_cell.length_c   1.000
_cell.angle_alpha   90.00
_cell.angle_beta   90.00
_cell.angle_gamma   90.00
#
_symmetry.space_group_name_H-M   'P 1'
#
loop_
_entity.id
_entity.type
_entity.pdbx_description
1 polymer ?
#
loop_
_entity_poly.entity_id
_entity_poly.type
_entity_poly.pdbx_seq_one_letter_code
_entity_poly.pdbx_strand_id
1 'polypeptide(L)'
;MTNQNMVLPSIALRGTTILPGMIVHFDVSRERSVKAIEAAMLHDQKIFLVTQIDPEVEAPDLAGVYQVGTIAYIKQVVKLPQNLLRVLVEGTGRATLVKFEQEFPFIRSEITPVDEENMQMPEPVMEAMHRSLKELFHRYCMENGKVSKELVAQILNIENIEELVEQIAVNIPLSYQNKQKILEALTLEERYEVLGAILSNEIEIMQIGRDLQKKVKARVDKNQREYILREQLKLIREELGEDNTADEAEEFKKKLQELQASDEVKEKIGKEIERFKNTNSNVSENAVLRGYIETMLALPWDKKSTDSDDLKEAWKVLQEGHYGLKDVKERVMEFLSVRKLTHKGKSPILCLVGPPGTGKTSIAKSIAEAMHKKYVRICLGGVRDEAEIRGHRKTYVGAMPGRITAALQQAGVSNPLMLLDEIDKTSSDYKGDTSAALLEVLDPEQNSKFMDHYIEVPQDLSEVLFIATANDVQGIPRPLLDRMELIEIAGYTENEKEHIAKEHLIPKQMEENGIEKGKLTIQSAALKKIINSYTKEAGVRNLERTIGQICRKTARLIMEDDKKKVTVTSKNLSDFLGKEHFNYLMANKKDEIGISRGLAWTQVGGDTLQIEVNVMPGKGELMLTGQLGDVMKESAQAGITYIRSIAADYKVEPEFFQENDIHVHIPEGAVPKDGPSAGITMATAILSAIIKKPVRADLAMTGEITLRGRVLPIGGLKEKLLAAKYAKIKEVLVPAENKPDIQELDKEITDGLTITFVSSMKEVLNKALVS
;
A
#
# COMPACT_ATOMS: atom_id res chain seq x y z
N MET A 1 20.79 26.14 43.20
CA MET A 1 20.34 25.11 44.16
C MET A 1 20.30 23.80 43.42
N THR A 2 20.82 22.71 43.99
CA THR A 2 20.84 21.39 43.31
C THR A 2 19.39 20.93 43.06
N ASN A 3 19.03 20.76 41.79
CA ASN A 3 17.73 20.19 41.39
C ASN A 3 17.56 18.81 42.08
N GLN A 4 16.76 18.77 43.15
CA GLN A 4 16.46 17.51 43.83
C GLN A 4 15.45 16.75 42.97
N ASN A 5 15.77 15.51 42.58
CA ASN A 5 14.82 14.62 41.93
C ASN A 5 13.59 14.47 42.79
N MET A 6 12.42 14.53 42.15
CA MET A 6 11.12 14.32 42.80
C MET A 6 10.54 13.02 42.28
N VAL A 7 9.76 12.36 43.13
CA VAL A 7 9.04 11.15 42.73
C VAL A 7 7.55 11.42 42.82
N LEU A 8 6.87 11.38 41.68
CA LEU A 8 5.44 11.68 41.57
C LEU A 8 4.66 10.53 40.91
N PRO A 9 3.38 10.36 41.30
CA PRO A 9 2.46 9.57 40.49
C PRO A 9 2.38 10.13 39.08
N SER A 10 2.31 9.24 38.07
CA SER A 10 2.46 9.66 36.68
C SER A 10 1.39 9.04 35.79
N ILE A 11 0.99 9.79 34.76
CA ILE A 11 0.05 9.33 33.73
C ILE A 11 0.66 9.55 32.36
N ALA A 12 0.64 8.48 31.54
CA ALA A 12 0.94 8.57 30.13
C ALA A 12 -0.32 8.96 29.33
N LEU A 13 -0.29 10.17 28.75
CA LEU A 13 -1.39 10.79 28.00
C LEU A 13 -1.40 10.32 26.55
N ARG A 14 -2.57 10.01 26.01
CA ARG A 14 -2.77 9.64 24.59
C ARG A 14 -3.18 10.81 23.75
N GLY A 15 -2.40 11.14 22.73
CA GLY A 15 -2.75 12.17 21.74
C GLY A 15 -2.97 13.56 22.31
N THR A 16 -2.48 13.82 23.54
CA THR A 16 -2.64 15.11 24.23
C THR A 16 -1.36 15.42 24.98
N THR A 17 -0.90 16.66 24.83
CA THR A 17 0.22 17.22 25.60
C THR A 17 -0.29 18.43 26.38
N ILE A 18 0.03 18.47 27.67
CA ILE A 18 -0.33 19.56 28.55
C ILE A 18 0.90 20.44 28.77
N LEU A 19 0.75 21.73 28.54
CA LEU A 19 1.79 22.74 28.75
C LEU A 19 1.64 23.36 30.14
N PRO A 20 2.70 23.93 30.72
CA PRO A 20 2.58 24.80 31.89
C PRO A 20 1.57 25.93 31.61
N GLY A 21 0.80 26.31 32.61
CA GLY A 21 -0.27 27.32 32.47
C GLY A 21 -1.57 26.82 31.84
N MET A 22 -1.61 25.60 31.27
CA MET A 22 -2.86 25.01 30.75
C MET A 22 -3.76 24.53 31.90
N ILE A 23 -5.05 24.92 31.83
CA ILE A 23 -6.11 24.31 32.63
C ILE A 23 -6.97 23.49 31.69
N VAL A 24 -6.94 22.17 31.86
CA VAL A 24 -7.63 21.25 30.94
C VAL A 24 -8.24 20.08 31.71
N HIS A 25 -9.37 19.60 31.22
CA HIS A 25 -9.97 18.35 31.70
C HIS A 25 -9.73 17.24 30.67
N PHE A 26 -9.47 16.04 31.17
CA PHE A 26 -9.39 14.84 30.36
C PHE A 26 -10.00 13.64 31.09
N ASP A 27 -10.42 12.67 30.31
CA ASP A 27 -11.10 11.50 30.82
C ASP A 27 -10.10 10.33 30.97
N VAL A 28 -10.16 9.63 32.11
CA VAL A 28 -9.27 8.54 32.47
C VAL A 28 -10.07 7.28 32.71
N SER A 29 -9.77 6.23 31.95
CA SER A 29 -10.44 4.92 32.05
C SER A 29 -9.49 3.78 32.44
N ARG A 30 -8.17 3.94 32.22
CA ARG A 30 -7.18 2.91 32.51
C ARG A 30 -7.01 2.75 34.03
N GLU A 31 -7.09 1.52 34.52
CA GLU A 31 -6.98 1.21 35.94
C GLU A 31 -5.71 1.78 36.61
N ARG A 32 -4.54 1.66 35.90
CA ARG A 32 -3.27 2.23 36.38
C ARG A 32 -3.33 3.76 36.53
N SER A 33 -3.93 4.44 35.57
CA SER A 33 -4.05 5.90 35.60
C SER A 33 -5.06 6.38 36.65
N VAL A 34 -6.14 5.63 36.87
CA VAL A 34 -7.10 5.86 37.96
C VAL A 34 -6.40 5.78 39.31
N LYS A 35 -5.61 4.72 39.54
CA LYS A 35 -4.83 4.54 40.78
C LYS A 35 -3.77 5.63 40.96
N ALA A 36 -3.15 6.12 39.88
CA ALA A 36 -2.20 7.24 39.96
C ALA A 36 -2.89 8.52 40.45
N ILE A 37 -4.10 8.81 39.95
CA ILE A 37 -4.90 9.96 40.40
C ILE A 37 -5.28 9.79 41.88
N GLU A 38 -5.78 8.65 42.28
CA GLU A 38 -6.14 8.37 43.65
C GLU A 38 -4.93 8.53 44.60
N ALA A 39 -3.76 8.04 44.20
CA ALA A 39 -2.53 8.21 44.95
C ALA A 39 -2.12 9.69 45.03
N ALA A 40 -2.22 10.47 43.94
CA ALA A 40 -1.93 11.91 43.96
C ALA A 40 -2.90 12.69 44.87
N MET A 41 -4.18 12.35 44.88
CA MET A 41 -5.20 12.99 45.71
C MET A 41 -5.03 12.74 47.22
N LEU A 42 -4.35 11.64 47.59
CA LEU A 42 -4.04 11.32 49.00
C LEU A 42 -2.83 12.09 49.56
N HIS A 43 -2.06 12.75 48.68
CA HIS A 43 -0.86 13.51 49.03
C HIS A 43 -1.04 15.00 48.71
N ASP A 44 -0.10 15.55 47.97
CA ASP A 44 0.00 17.00 47.63
C ASP A 44 -0.77 17.39 46.36
N GLN A 45 -1.59 16.47 45.79
CA GLN A 45 -2.38 16.65 44.56
C GLN A 45 -1.52 16.93 43.31
N LYS A 46 -0.22 16.67 43.38
CA LYS A 46 0.70 16.80 42.27
C LYS A 46 0.77 15.49 41.49
N ILE A 47 0.81 15.61 40.18
CA ILE A 47 0.91 14.50 39.26
C ILE A 47 1.84 14.87 38.11
N PHE A 48 2.61 13.91 37.63
CA PHE A 48 3.43 14.10 36.44
C PHE A 48 2.70 13.56 35.21
N LEU A 49 2.55 14.40 34.20
CA LEU A 49 1.84 14.10 32.96
C LEU A 49 2.86 14.05 31.82
N VAL A 50 2.96 12.88 31.18
CA VAL A 50 3.87 12.66 30.06
C VAL A 50 3.11 12.15 28.85
N THR A 51 3.44 12.62 27.65
CA THR A 51 2.78 12.22 26.42
C THR A 51 3.34 10.90 25.90
N GLN A 52 2.48 10.01 25.42
CA GLN A 52 2.89 8.81 24.69
C GLN A 52 3.38 9.17 23.28
N ILE A 53 4.46 8.49 22.82
CA ILE A 53 4.97 8.63 21.46
C ILE A 53 3.97 8.03 20.47
N ASP A 54 3.52 6.82 20.73
CA ASP A 54 2.48 6.14 19.95
C ASP A 54 1.18 6.03 20.77
N PRO A 55 0.10 6.73 20.38
CA PRO A 55 -1.17 6.70 21.10
C PRO A 55 -1.86 5.32 21.11
N GLU A 56 -1.52 4.40 20.20
CA GLU A 56 -2.17 3.09 20.09
C GLU A 56 -1.66 2.09 21.12
N VAL A 57 -0.50 2.30 21.71
CA VAL A 57 0.07 1.40 22.72
C VAL A 57 -0.71 1.46 24.04
N GLU A 58 -1.20 0.32 24.51
CA GLU A 58 -1.99 0.27 25.76
C GLU A 58 -1.18 0.51 27.03
N ALA A 59 0.02 -0.04 27.11
CA ALA A 59 0.89 0.06 28.28
C ALA A 59 2.30 0.48 27.84
N PRO A 60 2.57 1.79 27.70
CA PRO A 60 3.89 2.25 27.29
C PRO A 60 4.92 2.01 28.38
N ASP A 61 6.09 1.57 27.97
CA ASP A 61 7.31 1.54 28.77
C ASP A 61 8.02 2.91 28.76
N LEU A 62 9.20 2.97 29.33
CA LEU A 62 10.01 4.21 29.37
C LEU A 62 10.37 4.72 27.96
N ALA A 63 10.56 3.82 27.00
CA ALA A 63 10.87 4.19 25.61
C ALA A 63 9.62 4.61 24.81
N GLY A 64 8.44 4.23 25.28
CA GLY A 64 7.15 4.57 24.64
C GLY A 64 6.58 5.93 25.04
N VAL A 65 7.27 6.71 25.89
CA VAL A 65 6.86 8.04 26.33
C VAL A 65 7.96 9.08 26.02
N TYR A 66 7.54 10.34 25.87
CA TYR A 66 8.50 11.43 25.71
C TYR A 66 9.28 11.68 27.00
N GLN A 67 10.51 12.21 26.87
CA GLN A 67 11.38 12.42 28.04
C GLN A 67 11.00 13.66 28.85
N VAL A 68 10.33 14.64 28.23
CA VAL A 68 9.90 15.87 28.91
C VAL A 68 8.39 15.83 29.08
N GLY A 69 7.94 16.06 30.29
CA GLY A 69 6.53 16.12 30.67
C GLY A 69 6.21 17.31 31.55
N THR A 70 4.98 17.38 32.01
CA THR A 70 4.47 18.51 32.80
C THR A 70 4.12 18.06 34.21
N ILE A 71 4.61 18.76 35.22
CA ILE A 71 4.11 18.67 36.59
C ILE A 71 2.76 19.41 36.61
N ALA A 72 1.72 18.74 37.03
CA ALA A 72 0.37 19.32 37.09
C ALA A 72 -0.23 19.18 38.48
N TYR A 73 -1.10 20.12 38.84
CA TYR A 73 -1.89 20.12 40.05
C TYR A 73 -3.32 19.69 39.73
N ILE A 74 -3.84 18.70 40.44
CA ILE A 74 -5.22 18.21 40.27
C ILE A 74 -6.18 19.16 41.01
N LYS A 75 -6.99 19.88 40.24
CA LYS A 75 -7.99 20.84 40.80
C LYS A 75 -9.29 20.15 41.17
N GLN A 76 -9.75 19.21 40.37
CA GLN A 76 -11.03 18.54 40.55
C GLN A 76 -11.03 17.16 39.92
N VAL A 77 -11.66 16.19 40.56
CA VAL A 77 -11.94 14.86 40.06
C VAL A 77 -13.43 14.56 40.13
N VAL A 78 -14.04 14.20 39.02
CA VAL A 78 -15.45 13.83 38.92
C VAL A 78 -15.57 12.39 38.47
N LYS A 79 -16.29 11.56 39.24
CA LYS A 79 -16.59 10.19 38.86
C LYS A 79 -17.76 10.17 37.88
N LEU A 80 -17.57 9.56 36.72
CA LEU A 80 -18.58 9.35 35.69
C LEU A 80 -19.01 7.86 35.68
N PRO A 81 -20.16 7.51 35.04
CA PRO A 81 -20.56 6.12 34.85
C PRO A 81 -19.47 5.29 34.15
N GLN A 82 -19.49 3.97 34.34
CA GLN A 82 -18.54 3.01 33.74
C GLN A 82 -17.08 3.16 34.21
N ASN A 83 -16.85 3.54 35.46
CA ASN A 83 -15.51 3.67 36.05
C ASN A 83 -14.61 4.70 35.37
N LEU A 84 -15.18 5.69 34.70
CA LEU A 84 -14.49 6.80 34.03
C LEU A 84 -14.29 7.95 35.04
N LEU A 85 -13.06 8.47 35.13
CA LEU A 85 -12.75 9.66 35.91
C LEU A 85 -12.52 10.85 34.97
N ARG A 86 -13.23 11.94 35.20
CA ARG A 86 -12.92 13.23 34.58
C ARG A 86 -12.09 14.06 35.53
N VAL A 87 -10.90 14.41 35.11
CA VAL A 87 -9.92 15.10 35.94
C VAL A 87 -9.62 16.48 35.36
N LEU A 88 -9.76 17.50 36.17
CA LEU A 88 -9.33 18.84 35.85
C LEU A 88 -7.94 19.07 36.43
N VAL A 89 -6.98 19.39 35.59
CA VAL A 89 -5.60 19.66 36.00
C VAL A 89 -5.15 21.04 35.53
N GLU A 90 -4.21 21.60 36.28
CA GLU A 90 -3.46 22.79 35.90
C GLU A 90 -1.96 22.43 35.80
N GLY A 91 -1.37 22.64 34.63
CA GLY A 91 0.06 22.47 34.41
C GLY A 91 0.83 23.55 35.17
N THR A 92 1.80 23.15 35.99
CA THR A 92 2.55 24.10 36.85
C THR A 92 4.01 24.27 36.45
N GLY A 93 4.63 23.28 35.82
CA GLY A 93 6.02 23.39 35.42
C GLY A 93 6.49 22.20 34.57
N ARG A 94 7.63 22.34 33.95
CA ARG A 94 8.30 21.30 33.15
C ARG A 94 9.13 20.38 34.02
N ALA A 95 9.22 19.11 33.67
CA ALA A 95 10.15 18.19 34.27
C ALA A 95 10.66 17.16 33.27
N THR A 96 11.91 16.75 33.44
CA THR A 96 12.51 15.68 32.67
C THR A 96 12.31 14.36 33.40
N LEU A 97 11.83 13.35 32.68
CA LEU A 97 11.65 12.00 33.18
C LEU A 97 13.01 11.29 33.27
N VAL A 98 13.39 10.83 34.45
CA VAL A 98 14.64 10.10 34.67
C VAL A 98 14.40 8.60 34.49
N LYS A 99 13.42 8.04 35.20
CA LYS A 99 13.03 6.63 35.10
C LYS A 99 11.65 6.40 35.74
N PHE A 100 11.06 5.27 35.42
CA PHE A 100 9.95 4.75 36.19
C PHE A 100 10.48 4.05 37.44
N GLU A 101 10.16 4.56 38.62
CA GLU A 101 10.50 3.94 39.88
C GLU A 101 9.60 2.74 40.16
N GLN A 102 8.35 2.81 39.70
CA GLN A 102 7.32 1.80 39.84
C GLN A 102 6.39 1.83 38.66
N GLU A 103 6.02 0.65 38.14
CA GLU A 103 5.04 0.53 37.06
C GLU A 103 3.69 -0.02 37.51
N PHE A 104 3.68 -0.77 38.64
CA PHE A 104 2.48 -1.38 39.26
C PHE A 104 2.38 -1.01 40.73
N PRO A 105 1.16 -0.75 41.25
CA PRO A 105 -0.16 -0.76 40.61
C PRO A 105 -0.47 0.46 39.77
N PHE A 106 0.38 1.49 39.79
CA PHE A 106 0.35 2.69 38.96
C PHE A 106 1.78 3.15 38.64
N ILE A 107 1.94 3.96 37.61
CA ILE A 107 3.27 4.50 37.24
C ILE A 107 3.67 5.56 38.25
N ARG A 108 4.87 5.42 38.80
CA ARG A 108 5.52 6.40 39.66
C ARG A 108 6.87 6.74 39.06
N SER A 109 7.06 7.99 38.74
CA SER A 109 8.24 8.45 37.99
C SER A 109 9.16 9.28 38.87
N GLU A 110 10.44 9.00 38.77
CA GLU A 110 11.48 9.91 39.22
C GLU A 110 11.69 10.96 38.13
N ILE A 111 11.52 12.23 38.50
CA ILE A 111 11.60 13.35 37.60
C ILE A 111 12.54 14.40 38.15
N THR A 112 13.17 15.15 37.26
CA THR A 112 13.96 16.34 37.59
C THR A 112 13.20 17.57 37.12
N PRO A 113 12.69 18.43 38.04
CA PRO A 113 12.09 19.69 37.64
C PRO A 113 13.08 20.54 36.83
N VAL A 114 12.60 21.20 35.79
CA VAL A 114 13.39 22.14 35.01
C VAL A 114 13.25 23.51 35.68
N ASP A 115 14.34 24.02 36.27
CA ASP A 115 14.38 25.39 36.81
C ASP A 115 14.47 26.35 35.62
N GLU A 116 13.51 27.24 35.53
CA GLU A 116 13.46 28.28 34.49
C GLU A 116 14.36 29.49 34.87
N GLU A 117 15.38 29.29 35.75
CA GLU A 117 16.28 30.33 36.13
C GLU A 117 17.23 30.75 35.01
N ASN A 118 16.89 31.88 34.38
CA ASN A 118 17.73 32.94 33.85
C ASN A 118 19.09 32.59 33.23
N MET A 119 19.11 32.22 31.94
CA MET A 119 20.13 32.82 31.10
C MET A 119 19.70 34.27 30.85
N GLN A 120 20.41 35.24 31.44
CA GLN A 120 20.20 36.69 31.24
C GLN A 120 20.45 37.00 29.75
N MET A 121 19.37 36.97 28.95
CA MET A 121 19.46 37.49 27.60
C MET A 121 19.59 39.02 27.63
N PRO A 122 20.34 39.61 26.70
CA PRO A 122 20.36 41.06 26.56
C PRO A 122 18.96 41.62 26.31
N GLU A 123 18.59 42.67 27.05
CA GLU A 123 17.29 43.30 26.97
C GLU A 123 16.85 43.68 25.54
N PRO A 124 17.73 44.13 24.62
CA PRO A 124 17.38 44.39 23.23
C PRO A 124 16.98 43.14 22.44
N VAL A 125 17.54 41.96 22.78
CA VAL A 125 17.21 40.69 22.13
C VAL A 125 15.83 40.24 22.57
N MET A 126 15.52 40.31 23.86
CA MET A 126 14.21 39.99 24.40
C MET A 126 13.12 40.88 23.81
N GLU A 127 13.40 42.19 23.66
CA GLU A 127 12.46 43.12 23.03
C GLU A 127 12.24 42.83 21.55
N ALA A 128 13.26 42.45 20.81
CA ALA A 128 13.14 42.06 19.41
C ALA A 128 12.33 40.76 19.25
N MET A 129 12.58 39.75 20.08
CA MET A 129 11.78 38.51 20.11
C MET A 129 10.33 38.78 20.46
N HIS A 130 10.08 39.60 21.43
CA HIS A 130 8.75 40.00 21.85
C HIS A 130 7.94 40.67 20.73
N ARG A 131 8.54 41.64 20.04
CA ARG A 131 7.90 42.32 18.90
C ARG A 131 7.63 41.36 17.75
N SER A 132 8.63 40.55 17.38
CA SER A 132 8.51 39.58 16.29
C SER A 132 7.43 38.54 16.58
N LEU A 133 7.35 38.02 17.80
CA LEU A 133 6.34 37.02 18.16
C LEU A 133 4.94 37.61 18.18
N LYS A 134 4.76 38.85 18.66
CA LYS A 134 3.47 39.56 18.59
C LYS A 134 3.01 39.77 17.16
N GLU A 135 3.91 40.11 16.26
CA GLU A 135 3.59 40.28 14.84
C GLU A 135 3.20 38.93 14.19
N LEU A 136 3.94 37.86 14.45
CA LEU A 136 3.62 36.52 13.98
C LEU A 136 2.26 36.03 14.50
N PHE A 137 2.01 36.21 15.80
CA PHE A 137 0.74 35.84 16.40
C PHE A 137 -0.43 36.66 15.85
N HIS A 138 -0.24 37.96 15.66
CA HIS A 138 -1.25 38.81 15.02
C HIS A 138 -1.58 38.36 13.61
N ARG A 139 -0.56 38.05 12.80
CA ARG A 139 -0.74 37.49 11.45
C ARG A 139 -1.49 36.15 11.46
N TYR A 140 -1.13 35.26 12.38
CA TYR A 140 -1.82 34.00 12.58
C TYR A 140 -3.29 34.20 12.87
N CYS A 141 -3.64 35.12 13.79
CA CYS A 141 -5.04 35.42 14.16
C CYS A 141 -5.83 36.04 13.00
N MET A 142 -5.19 36.88 12.20
CA MET A 142 -5.81 37.47 11.00
C MET A 142 -6.15 36.42 9.94
N GLU A 143 -5.29 35.38 9.80
CA GLU A 143 -5.54 34.28 8.88
C GLU A 143 -6.52 33.23 9.43
N ASN A 144 -6.50 32.95 10.73
CA ASN A 144 -7.33 31.91 11.34
C ASN A 144 -8.80 32.32 11.49
N GLY A 145 -9.09 33.58 11.77
CA GLY A 145 -10.47 34.10 11.90
C GLY A 145 -11.35 33.45 12.99
N LYS A 146 -10.89 32.38 13.65
CA LYS A 146 -11.62 31.65 14.70
C LYS A 146 -11.22 32.06 16.12
N VAL A 147 -10.13 32.81 16.27
CA VAL A 147 -9.65 33.30 17.58
C VAL A 147 -10.46 34.50 17.96
N SER A 148 -10.99 34.55 19.20
CA SER A 148 -11.79 35.65 19.65
C SER A 148 -10.97 36.95 19.75
N LYS A 149 -11.53 38.07 19.36
CA LYS A 149 -10.85 39.36 19.41
C LYS A 149 -10.41 39.76 20.84
N GLU A 150 -11.17 39.34 21.85
CA GLU A 150 -10.85 39.58 23.26
C GLU A 150 -9.57 38.82 23.67
N LEU A 151 -9.45 37.53 23.29
CA LEU A 151 -8.26 36.74 23.57
C LEU A 151 -7.05 37.29 22.85
N VAL A 152 -7.18 37.72 21.59
CA VAL A 152 -6.10 38.36 20.83
C VAL A 152 -5.60 39.61 21.54
N ALA A 153 -6.54 40.48 21.99
CA ALA A 153 -6.18 41.71 22.72
C ALA A 153 -5.50 41.41 24.06
N GLN A 154 -5.96 40.40 24.80
CA GLN A 154 -5.32 39.96 26.05
C GLN A 154 -3.88 39.51 25.84
N ILE A 155 -3.64 38.64 24.88
CA ILE A 155 -2.28 38.08 24.59
C ILE A 155 -1.36 39.20 24.07
N LEU A 156 -1.84 40.08 23.19
CA LEU A 156 -1.02 41.16 22.65
C LEU A 156 -0.63 42.22 23.69
N ASN A 157 -1.35 42.32 24.81
CA ASN A 157 -1.05 43.25 25.91
C ASN A 157 -0.02 42.69 26.91
N ILE A 158 0.40 41.42 26.78
CA ILE A 158 1.43 40.84 27.65
C ILE A 158 2.77 41.53 27.38
N GLU A 159 3.41 42.03 28.44
CA GLU A 159 4.69 42.74 28.35
C GLU A 159 5.89 41.79 28.51
N ASN A 160 5.72 40.70 29.25
CA ASN A 160 6.79 39.72 29.48
C ASN A 160 6.85 38.69 28.33
N ILE A 161 8.01 38.51 27.73
CA ILE A 161 8.23 37.59 26.60
C ILE A 161 8.00 36.11 27.01
N GLU A 162 8.38 35.71 28.22
CA GLU A 162 8.21 34.35 28.72
C GLU A 162 6.71 34.04 28.85
N GLU A 163 5.95 34.94 29.45
CA GLU A 163 4.51 34.82 29.58
C GLU A 163 3.83 34.85 28.20
N LEU A 164 4.32 35.69 27.28
CA LEU A 164 3.77 35.79 25.92
C LEU A 164 3.93 34.46 25.18
N VAL A 165 5.12 33.84 25.21
CA VAL A 165 5.38 32.54 24.57
C VAL A 165 4.45 31.46 25.12
N GLU A 166 4.32 31.36 26.44
CA GLU A 166 3.45 30.37 27.09
C GLU A 166 1.98 30.62 26.76
N GLN A 167 1.49 31.86 26.84
CA GLN A 167 0.10 32.17 26.56
C GLN A 167 -0.29 31.95 25.11
N ILE A 168 0.60 32.22 24.18
CA ILE A 168 0.37 31.87 22.77
C ILE A 168 0.29 30.34 22.61
N ALA A 169 1.25 29.58 23.14
CA ALA A 169 1.32 28.14 23.01
C ALA A 169 0.10 27.42 23.63
N VAL A 170 -0.40 27.94 24.75
CA VAL A 170 -1.59 27.41 25.45
C VAL A 170 -2.87 27.64 24.64
N ASN A 171 -3.06 28.84 24.09
CA ASN A 171 -4.31 29.29 23.51
C ASN A 171 -4.48 28.99 22.01
N ILE A 172 -3.43 28.58 21.32
CA ILE A 172 -3.52 28.17 19.92
C ILE A 172 -3.90 26.68 19.81
N PRO A 173 -4.81 26.30 18.90
CA PRO A 173 -5.18 24.90 18.66
C PRO A 173 -4.06 24.18 17.88
N LEU A 174 -3.02 23.73 18.58
CA LEU A 174 -1.91 22.96 18.04
C LEU A 174 -2.12 21.45 18.21
N SER A 175 -1.54 20.67 17.30
CA SER A 175 -1.43 19.21 17.46
C SER A 175 -0.63 18.86 18.72
N TYR A 176 -0.88 17.70 19.31
CA TYR A 176 -0.12 17.27 20.48
C TYR A 176 1.38 17.15 20.21
N GLN A 177 1.78 16.76 19.00
CA GLN A 177 3.19 16.71 18.59
C GLN A 177 3.84 18.11 18.60
N ASN A 178 3.14 19.12 18.10
CA ASN A 178 3.63 20.49 18.11
C ASN A 178 3.69 21.07 19.54
N LYS A 179 2.69 20.77 20.38
CA LYS A 179 2.75 21.10 21.81
C LYS A 179 3.91 20.40 22.51
N GLN A 180 4.19 19.14 22.15
CA GLN A 180 5.31 18.40 22.72
C GLN A 180 6.66 19.03 22.35
N LYS A 181 6.85 19.46 21.11
CA LYS A 181 8.06 20.19 20.70
C LYS A 181 8.29 21.46 21.52
N ILE A 182 7.22 22.21 21.80
CA ILE A 182 7.28 23.41 22.66
C ILE A 182 7.60 23.04 24.12
N LEU A 183 7.08 21.90 24.59
CA LEU A 183 7.35 21.41 25.95
C LEU A 183 8.81 20.99 26.11
N GLU A 184 9.39 20.36 25.09
CA GLU A 184 10.78 19.89 25.06
C GLU A 184 11.81 21.01 24.92
N ALA A 185 11.40 22.15 24.40
CA ALA A 185 12.23 23.36 24.36
C ALA A 185 12.38 23.92 25.78
N LEU A 186 13.55 23.70 26.40
CA LEU A 186 13.76 24.00 27.82
C LEU A 186 14.16 25.45 28.05
N THR A 187 14.81 26.08 27.08
CA THR A 187 15.21 27.52 27.17
C THR A 187 14.17 28.43 26.52
N LEU A 188 14.11 29.68 26.92
CA LEU A 188 13.22 30.69 26.31
C LEU A 188 13.51 30.87 24.81
N GLU A 189 14.78 30.87 24.42
CA GLU A 189 15.20 30.99 23.03
C GLU A 189 14.67 29.84 22.17
N GLU A 190 14.89 28.60 22.60
CA GLU A 190 14.36 27.41 21.91
C GLU A 190 12.83 27.44 21.80
N ARG A 191 12.13 27.83 22.88
CA ARG A 191 10.66 27.94 22.88
C ARG A 191 10.17 28.97 21.85
N TYR A 192 10.85 30.14 21.81
CA TYR A 192 10.56 31.18 20.83
C TYR A 192 10.77 30.68 19.39
N GLU A 193 11.90 30.05 19.13
CA GLU A 193 12.21 29.52 17.79
C GLU A 193 11.22 28.45 17.34
N VAL A 194 10.93 27.47 18.20
CA VAL A 194 9.98 26.39 17.91
C VAL A 194 8.58 26.93 17.70
N LEU A 195 8.11 27.83 18.57
CA LEU A 195 6.79 28.45 18.45
C LEU A 195 6.69 29.32 17.20
N GLY A 196 7.72 30.11 16.90
CA GLY A 196 7.81 30.94 15.70
C GLY A 196 7.75 30.11 14.40
N ALA A 197 8.49 29.01 14.36
CA ALA A 197 8.47 28.08 13.23
C ALA A 197 7.08 27.43 13.05
N ILE A 198 6.45 27.01 14.15
CA ILE A 198 5.10 26.43 14.12
C ILE A 198 4.08 27.46 13.60
N LEU A 199 4.09 28.69 14.13
CA LEU A 199 3.20 29.76 13.70
C LEU A 199 3.38 30.09 12.22
N SER A 200 4.62 30.18 11.75
CA SER A 200 4.94 30.48 10.36
C SER A 200 4.40 29.39 9.42
N ASN A 201 4.58 28.13 9.78
CA ASN A 201 4.06 27.00 9.01
C ASN A 201 2.52 26.96 8.99
N GLU A 202 1.88 27.22 10.14
CA GLU A 202 0.40 27.28 10.21
C GLU A 202 -0.16 28.41 9.35
N ILE A 203 0.49 29.60 9.34
CA ILE A 203 0.11 30.71 8.47
C ILE A 203 0.20 30.31 7.00
N GLU A 204 1.27 29.65 6.59
CA GLU A 204 1.47 29.19 5.20
C GLU A 204 0.39 28.20 4.78
N ILE A 205 0.11 27.21 5.63
CA ILE A 205 -0.96 26.22 5.38
C ILE A 205 -2.32 26.92 5.22
N MET A 206 -2.64 27.89 6.08
CA MET A 206 -3.90 28.64 5.99
C MET A 206 -3.97 29.48 4.71
N GLN A 207 -2.88 30.10 4.27
CA GLN A 207 -2.81 30.88 3.03
C GLN A 207 -3.05 29.98 1.81
N ILE A 208 -2.37 28.83 1.74
CA ILE A 208 -2.58 27.82 0.69
C ILE A 208 -4.04 27.35 0.69
N GLY A 209 -4.60 27.05 1.87
CA GLY A 209 -6.00 26.64 2.01
C GLY A 209 -6.99 27.70 1.49
N ARG A 210 -6.75 28.98 1.78
CA ARG A 210 -7.56 30.11 1.31
C ARG A 210 -7.48 30.27 -0.20
N ASP A 211 -6.30 30.12 -0.79
CA ASP A 211 -6.12 30.20 -2.25
C ASP A 211 -6.76 29.04 -2.98
N LEU A 212 -6.72 27.84 -2.41
CA LEU A 212 -7.48 26.69 -2.90
C LEU A 212 -8.99 26.95 -2.82
N GLN A 213 -9.50 27.47 -1.69
CA GLN A 213 -10.91 27.83 -1.55
C GLN A 213 -11.34 28.89 -2.56
N LYS A 214 -10.52 29.94 -2.81
CA LYS A 214 -10.80 30.95 -3.82
C LYS A 214 -10.88 30.31 -5.22
N LYS A 215 -9.95 29.40 -5.57
CA LYS A 215 -9.98 28.69 -6.85
C LYS A 215 -11.21 27.79 -6.98
N VAL A 216 -11.58 27.06 -5.91
CA VAL A 216 -12.80 26.24 -5.87
C VAL A 216 -14.04 27.12 -5.98
N LYS A 217 -14.12 28.22 -5.22
CA LYS A 217 -15.25 29.16 -5.28
C LYS A 217 -15.39 29.78 -6.68
N ALA A 218 -14.29 30.22 -7.30
CA ALA A 218 -14.32 30.76 -8.66
C ALA A 218 -14.81 29.73 -9.68
N ARG A 219 -14.49 28.43 -9.48
CA ARG A 219 -14.96 27.34 -10.34
C ARG A 219 -16.44 27.03 -10.10
N VAL A 220 -16.89 27.09 -8.82
CA VAL A 220 -18.30 26.95 -8.45
C VAL A 220 -19.12 28.12 -8.99
N ASP A 221 -18.64 29.38 -8.81
CA ASP A 221 -19.31 30.58 -9.31
C ASP A 221 -19.43 30.57 -10.83
N LYS A 222 -18.39 30.08 -11.54
CA LYS A 222 -18.44 29.87 -13.00
C LYS A 222 -19.50 28.85 -13.39
N ASN A 223 -19.55 27.71 -12.69
CA ASN A 223 -20.54 26.67 -12.94
C ASN A 223 -21.97 27.17 -12.60
N GLN A 224 -22.09 27.91 -11.50
CA GLN A 224 -23.37 28.49 -11.07
C GLN A 224 -23.86 29.57 -12.06
N ARG A 225 -22.94 30.39 -12.60
CA ARG A 225 -23.25 31.38 -13.65
C ARG A 225 -23.66 30.69 -14.96
N GLU A 226 -22.99 29.59 -15.32
CA GLU A 226 -23.35 28.78 -16.48
C GLU A 226 -24.70 28.08 -16.25
N TYR A 227 -24.99 27.62 -15.04
CA TYR A 227 -26.30 27.10 -14.65
C TYR A 227 -27.39 28.17 -14.74
N ILE A 228 -27.14 29.35 -14.19
CA ILE A 228 -28.12 30.49 -14.24
C ILE A 228 -28.38 30.93 -15.69
N LEU A 229 -27.33 30.98 -16.53
CA LEU A 229 -27.49 31.29 -17.94
C LEU A 229 -28.27 30.19 -18.68
N ARG A 230 -28.07 28.92 -18.34
CA ARG A 230 -28.88 27.82 -18.87
C ARG A 230 -30.33 27.89 -18.42
N GLU A 231 -30.55 28.26 -17.14
CA GLU A 231 -31.88 28.43 -16.59
C GLU A 231 -32.61 29.65 -17.18
N GLN A 232 -31.90 30.76 -17.41
CA GLN A 232 -32.45 31.92 -18.12
C GLN A 232 -32.76 31.57 -19.60
N LEU A 233 -31.92 30.79 -20.26
CA LEU A 233 -32.16 30.30 -21.62
C LEU A 233 -33.39 29.38 -21.63
N LYS A 234 -33.58 28.57 -20.58
CA LYS A 234 -34.75 27.72 -20.40
C LYS A 234 -36.03 28.52 -20.19
N LEU A 235 -36.02 29.51 -19.30
CA LEU A 235 -37.13 30.42 -19.09
C LEU A 235 -37.51 31.22 -20.34
N ILE A 236 -36.51 31.68 -21.09
CA ILE A 236 -36.73 32.35 -22.38
C ILE A 236 -37.37 31.39 -23.39
N ARG A 237 -36.95 30.11 -23.42
CA ARG A 237 -37.54 29.09 -24.29
C ARG A 237 -38.97 28.71 -23.85
N GLU A 238 -39.22 28.63 -22.53
CA GLU A 238 -40.55 28.43 -21.96
C GLU A 238 -41.49 29.60 -22.33
N GLU A 239 -41.02 30.87 -22.24
CA GLU A 239 -41.80 32.06 -22.67
C GLU A 239 -42.01 32.12 -24.21
N LEU A 240 -41.11 31.55 -24.98
CA LEU A 240 -41.23 31.43 -26.43
C LEU A 240 -42.13 30.25 -26.88
N GLY A 241 -42.62 29.42 -25.90
CA GLY A 241 -43.50 28.26 -26.21
C GLY A 241 -42.76 27.08 -26.84
N GLU A 242 -41.43 27.03 -26.76
CA GLU A 242 -40.64 25.87 -27.14
C GLU A 242 -40.66 24.82 -26.03
N ASP A 243 -41.67 23.97 -26.01
CA ASP A 243 -41.82 22.84 -25.08
C ASP A 243 -40.83 21.74 -25.45
N ASN A 244 -39.56 21.88 -25.00
CA ASN A 244 -38.43 21.00 -25.35
C ASN A 244 -38.66 19.54 -24.93
N THR A 245 -39.55 19.28 -23.95
CA THR A 245 -39.80 17.92 -23.46
C THR A 245 -40.59 17.06 -24.46
N ALA A 246 -41.46 17.68 -25.25
CA ALA A 246 -42.20 16.97 -26.30
C ALA A 246 -41.25 16.60 -27.46
N ASP A 247 -40.41 17.53 -27.92
CA ASP A 247 -39.44 17.30 -28.98
C ASP A 247 -38.37 16.28 -28.58
N GLU A 248 -37.85 16.39 -27.36
CA GLU A 248 -36.92 15.40 -26.81
C GLU A 248 -37.56 14.00 -26.67
N ALA A 249 -38.82 13.91 -26.24
CA ALA A 249 -39.54 12.66 -26.17
C ALA A 249 -39.72 12.02 -27.56
N GLU A 250 -39.96 12.82 -28.60
CA GLU A 250 -40.01 12.36 -30.00
C GLU A 250 -38.63 11.90 -30.50
N GLU A 251 -37.59 12.59 -30.15
CA GLU A 251 -36.22 12.15 -30.45
C GLU A 251 -35.86 10.84 -29.77
N PHE A 252 -36.22 10.66 -28.49
CA PHE A 252 -36.08 9.38 -27.78
C PHE A 252 -36.91 8.26 -28.39
N LYS A 253 -38.12 8.55 -28.86
CA LYS A 253 -38.96 7.55 -29.59
C LYS A 253 -38.31 7.10 -30.90
N LYS A 254 -37.68 8.01 -31.66
CA LYS A 254 -36.94 7.65 -32.87
C LYS A 254 -35.76 6.74 -32.55
N LYS A 255 -34.94 7.11 -31.53
CA LYS A 255 -33.83 6.26 -31.08
C LYS A 255 -34.29 4.91 -30.56
N LEU A 256 -35.45 4.84 -29.90
CA LEU A 256 -36.05 3.58 -29.44
C LEU A 256 -36.46 2.67 -30.61
N GLN A 257 -36.95 3.22 -31.72
CA GLN A 257 -37.30 2.43 -32.92
C GLN A 257 -36.07 1.81 -33.58
N GLU A 258 -34.94 2.52 -33.56
CA GLU A 258 -33.68 2.04 -34.11
C GLU A 258 -32.91 1.09 -33.16
N LEU A 259 -33.33 1.04 -31.87
CA LEU A 259 -32.64 0.25 -30.85
C LEU A 259 -32.85 -1.26 -31.12
N GLN A 260 -31.72 -1.97 -31.16
CA GLN A 260 -31.71 -3.44 -31.19
C GLN A 260 -31.84 -3.97 -29.76
N ALA A 261 -33.03 -4.31 -29.33
CA ALA A 261 -33.35 -4.80 -28.00
C ALA A 261 -34.61 -5.64 -28.01
N SER A 262 -34.81 -6.46 -26.95
CA SER A 262 -36.03 -7.26 -26.77
C SER A 262 -37.27 -6.38 -26.58
N ASP A 263 -38.43 -6.95 -26.84
CA ASP A 263 -39.71 -6.23 -26.69
C ASP A 263 -39.95 -5.76 -25.26
N GLU A 264 -39.49 -6.51 -24.25
CA GLU A 264 -39.58 -6.14 -22.84
C GLU A 264 -38.79 -4.86 -22.52
N VAL A 265 -37.54 -4.77 -23.04
CA VAL A 265 -36.71 -3.58 -22.90
C VAL A 265 -37.34 -2.37 -23.59
N LYS A 266 -37.82 -2.54 -24.81
CA LYS A 266 -38.45 -1.46 -25.59
C LYS A 266 -39.73 -0.97 -24.91
N GLU A 267 -40.55 -1.88 -24.37
CA GLU A 267 -41.76 -1.53 -23.64
C GLU A 267 -41.42 -0.70 -22.39
N LYS A 268 -40.39 -1.11 -21.62
CA LYS A 268 -39.98 -0.36 -20.42
C LYS A 268 -39.45 1.02 -20.76
N ILE A 269 -38.58 1.14 -21.75
CA ILE A 269 -38.08 2.44 -22.21
C ILE A 269 -39.22 3.32 -22.71
N GLY A 270 -40.16 2.74 -23.49
CA GLY A 270 -41.34 3.46 -23.96
C GLY A 270 -42.22 4.03 -22.84
N LYS A 271 -42.43 3.23 -21.76
CA LYS A 271 -43.17 3.69 -20.57
C LYS A 271 -42.47 4.86 -19.89
N GLU A 272 -41.13 4.83 -19.76
CA GLU A 272 -40.37 5.92 -19.14
C GLU A 272 -40.32 7.17 -20.04
N ILE A 273 -40.32 7.02 -21.39
CA ILE A 273 -40.44 8.13 -22.32
C ILE A 273 -41.83 8.80 -22.20
N GLU A 274 -42.92 8.00 -22.10
CA GLU A 274 -44.26 8.56 -21.87
C GLU A 274 -44.34 9.25 -20.49
N ARG A 275 -43.73 8.67 -19.47
CA ARG A 275 -43.64 9.32 -18.16
C ARG A 275 -42.87 10.65 -18.24
N PHE A 276 -41.76 10.69 -18.94
CA PHE A 276 -40.96 11.91 -19.17
C PHE A 276 -41.76 12.99 -19.89
N LYS A 277 -42.54 12.62 -20.91
CA LYS A 277 -43.42 13.51 -21.65
C LYS A 277 -44.50 14.12 -20.77
N ASN A 278 -45.05 13.34 -19.80
CA ASN A 278 -46.16 13.74 -18.95
C ASN A 278 -45.76 14.44 -17.65
N THR A 279 -44.46 14.51 -17.33
CA THR A 279 -43.96 15.11 -16.08
C THR A 279 -43.72 16.60 -16.30
N ASN A 280 -44.76 17.41 -16.23
CA ASN A 280 -44.73 18.85 -16.59
C ASN A 280 -44.31 19.82 -15.48
N SER A 281 -43.89 19.37 -14.30
CA SER A 281 -43.74 20.34 -13.17
C SER A 281 -42.47 20.17 -12.30
N ASN A 282 -41.65 19.18 -12.51
CA ASN A 282 -40.52 18.91 -11.63
C ASN A 282 -39.19 18.76 -12.38
N VAL A 283 -38.46 19.88 -12.51
CA VAL A 283 -37.18 19.98 -13.24
C VAL A 283 -36.18 18.92 -12.78
N SER A 284 -36.14 18.62 -11.47
CA SER A 284 -35.25 17.60 -10.89
C SER A 284 -35.63 16.18 -11.33
N GLU A 285 -36.92 15.86 -11.35
CA GLU A 285 -37.43 14.55 -11.76
C GLU A 285 -37.21 14.33 -13.27
N ASN A 286 -37.44 15.36 -14.08
CA ASN A 286 -37.17 15.32 -15.50
C ASN A 286 -35.70 15.08 -15.83
N ALA A 287 -34.77 15.72 -15.10
CA ALA A 287 -33.34 15.49 -15.28
C ALA A 287 -32.93 14.05 -14.96
N VAL A 288 -33.52 13.45 -13.90
CA VAL A 288 -33.27 12.04 -13.54
C VAL A 288 -33.85 11.08 -14.58
N LEU A 289 -35.10 11.31 -15.03
CA LEU A 289 -35.75 10.49 -16.06
C LEU A 289 -35.00 10.58 -17.39
N ARG A 290 -34.59 11.79 -17.78
CA ARG A 290 -33.76 12.01 -18.97
C ARG A 290 -32.47 11.18 -18.91
N GLY A 291 -31.68 11.32 -17.85
CA GLY A 291 -30.43 10.58 -17.67
C GLY A 291 -30.65 9.05 -17.69
N TYR A 292 -31.76 8.58 -17.10
CA TYR A 292 -32.14 7.17 -17.14
C TYR A 292 -32.46 6.70 -18.56
N ILE A 293 -33.30 7.44 -19.31
CA ILE A 293 -33.67 7.12 -20.69
C ILE A 293 -32.43 7.14 -21.60
N GLU A 294 -31.58 8.17 -21.48
CA GLU A 294 -30.33 8.26 -22.24
C GLU A 294 -29.42 7.05 -21.95
N THR A 295 -29.31 6.64 -20.69
CA THR A 295 -28.52 5.46 -20.31
C THR A 295 -29.10 4.18 -20.93
N MET A 296 -30.42 3.98 -20.83
CA MET A 296 -31.10 2.82 -21.40
C MET A 296 -30.97 2.73 -22.92
N LEU A 297 -31.06 3.86 -23.62
CA LEU A 297 -30.91 3.94 -25.10
C LEU A 297 -29.45 3.76 -25.54
N ALA A 298 -28.49 4.11 -24.69
CA ALA A 298 -27.06 3.97 -25.00
C ALA A 298 -26.52 2.55 -24.73
N LEU A 299 -27.27 1.70 -24.02
CA LEU A 299 -26.86 0.33 -23.76
C LEU A 299 -26.95 -0.54 -25.02
N PRO A 300 -25.94 -1.38 -25.27
CA PRO A 300 -25.91 -2.27 -26.42
C PRO A 300 -26.66 -3.59 -26.12
N TRP A 301 -27.99 -3.57 -26.03
CA TRP A 301 -28.81 -4.73 -25.63
C TRP A 301 -28.52 -5.99 -26.45
N ASP A 302 -28.69 -5.91 -27.78
CA ASP A 302 -28.48 -7.01 -28.72
C ASP A 302 -27.44 -6.70 -29.81
N LYS A 303 -26.72 -5.61 -29.64
CA LYS A 303 -25.65 -5.20 -30.59
C LYS A 303 -24.39 -5.97 -30.31
N LYS A 304 -23.99 -6.87 -31.21
CA LYS A 304 -22.79 -7.71 -31.07
C LYS A 304 -21.68 -7.28 -32.02
N SER A 305 -20.42 -7.47 -31.57
CA SER A 305 -19.28 -7.48 -32.46
C SER A 305 -19.17 -8.82 -33.18
N THR A 306 -18.63 -8.82 -34.39
CA THR A 306 -18.25 -10.06 -35.07
C THR A 306 -16.95 -10.57 -34.49
N ASP A 307 -17.00 -11.69 -33.80
CA ASP A 307 -15.81 -12.31 -33.23
C ASP A 307 -14.99 -13.01 -34.31
N SER A 308 -13.66 -12.99 -34.20
CA SER A 308 -12.76 -13.79 -35.02
C SER A 308 -12.53 -15.14 -34.35
N ASP A 309 -12.71 -16.22 -35.11
CA ASP A 309 -12.38 -17.58 -34.68
C ASP A 309 -11.07 -18.10 -35.25
N ASP A 310 -10.23 -17.22 -35.83
CA ASP A 310 -8.97 -17.63 -36.41
C ASP A 310 -7.86 -17.81 -35.35
N LEU A 311 -7.68 -19.06 -34.93
CA LEU A 311 -6.67 -19.44 -33.95
C LEU A 311 -5.22 -19.14 -34.41
N LYS A 312 -4.97 -19.10 -35.74
CA LYS A 312 -3.63 -18.75 -36.25
C LYS A 312 -3.34 -17.28 -36.12
N GLU A 313 -4.33 -16.45 -36.41
CA GLU A 313 -4.23 -15.01 -36.18
C GLU A 313 -4.10 -14.70 -34.69
N ALA A 314 -4.89 -15.34 -33.84
CA ALA A 314 -4.79 -15.22 -32.39
C ALA A 314 -3.40 -15.55 -31.86
N TRP A 315 -2.81 -16.66 -32.33
CA TRP A 315 -1.45 -17.01 -31.96
C TRP A 315 -0.43 -15.97 -32.39
N LYS A 316 -0.58 -15.45 -33.60
CA LYS A 316 0.31 -14.42 -34.15
C LYS A 316 0.25 -13.14 -33.31
N VAL A 317 -0.95 -12.64 -32.99
CA VAL A 317 -1.15 -11.46 -32.16
C VAL A 317 -0.53 -11.63 -30.77
N LEU A 318 -0.72 -12.79 -30.15
CA LEU A 318 -0.13 -13.11 -28.86
C LEU A 318 1.40 -13.18 -28.92
N GLN A 319 1.96 -13.71 -30.02
CA GLN A 319 3.42 -13.79 -30.20
C GLN A 319 4.06 -12.42 -30.45
N GLU A 320 3.42 -11.59 -31.26
CA GLU A 320 3.91 -10.22 -31.57
C GLU A 320 3.76 -9.27 -30.38
N GLY A 321 2.72 -9.46 -29.56
CA GLY A 321 2.43 -8.59 -28.40
C GLY A 321 3.24 -8.90 -27.15
N HIS A 322 3.77 -10.14 -27.02
CA HIS A 322 4.41 -10.59 -25.80
C HIS A 322 5.61 -11.48 -26.08
N TYR A 323 6.74 -11.16 -25.46
CA TYR A 323 7.90 -12.03 -25.48
C TYR A 323 7.79 -13.09 -24.37
N GLY A 324 8.20 -14.31 -24.62
CA GLY A 324 8.12 -15.41 -23.64
C GLY A 324 6.68 -15.86 -23.34
N LEU A 325 6.38 -16.14 -22.08
CA LEU A 325 5.07 -16.54 -21.57
C LEU A 325 4.43 -17.72 -22.33
N LYS A 326 5.24 -18.73 -22.66
CA LYS A 326 4.83 -19.84 -23.52
C LYS A 326 3.62 -20.56 -22.95
N ASP A 327 3.68 -20.97 -21.68
CA ASP A 327 2.61 -21.75 -21.02
C ASP A 327 1.30 -20.93 -20.95
N VAL A 328 1.41 -19.63 -20.67
CA VAL A 328 0.26 -18.73 -20.66
C VAL A 328 -0.40 -18.64 -22.02
N LYS A 329 0.41 -18.49 -23.09
CA LYS A 329 -0.09 -18.44 -24.47
C LYS A 329 -0.75 -19.77 -24.89
N GLU A 330 -0.15 -20.89 -24.53
CA GLU A 330 -0.70 -22.23 -24.81
C GLU A 330 -2.05 -22.42 -24.11
N ARG A 331 -2.15 -22.07 -22.81
CA ARG A 331 -3.41 -22.11 -22.05
C ARG A 331 -4.49 -21.21 -22.64
N VAL A 332 -4.11 -20.01 -23.05
CA VAL A 332 -5.04 -19.10 -23.74
C VAL A 332 -5.53 -19.72 -25.05
N MET A 333 -4.64 -20.35 -25.83
CA MET A 333 -5.03 -21.01 -27.08
C MET A 333 -5.91 -22.24 -26.86
N GLU A 334 -5.67 -23.03 -25.82
CA GLU A 334 -6.54 -24.14 -25.42
C GLU A 334 -7.94 -23.61 -25.08
N PHE A 335 -8.02 -22.53 -24.26
CA PHE A 335 -9.28 -21.89 -23.93
C PHE A 335 -10.04 -21.39 -25.16
N LEU A 336 -9.37 -20.69 -26.07
CA LEU A 336 -9.96 -20.21 -27.32
C LEU A 336 -10.43 -21.36 -28.21
N SER A 337 -9.69 -22.49 -28.23
CA SER A 337 -10.05 -23.69 -29.00
C SER A 337 -11.31 -24.35 -28.44
N VAL A 338 -11.43 -24.49 -27.11
CA VAL A 338 -12.63 -25.04 -26.49
C VAL A 338 -13.84 -24.13 -26.74
N ARG A 339 -13.67 -22.83 -26.62
CA ARG A 339 -14.73 -21.85 -26.90
C ARG A 339 -15.23 -21.95 -28.34
N LYS A 340 -14.32 -22.10 -29.30
CA LYS A 340 -14.67 -22.30 -30.71
C LYS A 340 -15.47 -23.59 -30.96
N LEU A 341 -15.13 -24.68 -30.28
CA LEU A 341 -15.78 -25.99 -30.43
C LEU A 341 -17.17 -26.02 -29.78
N THR A 342 -17.30 -25.35 -28.63
CA THR A 342 -18.55 -25.43 -27.84
C THR A 342 -19.63 -24.46 -28.31
N HIS A 343 -19.32 -23.43 -29.09
CA HIS A 343 -20.23 -22.37 -29.56
C HIS A 343 -21.15 -21.78 -28.49
N LYS A 344 -20.87 -22.04 -27.19
CA LYS A 344 -21.66 -21.58 -26.05
C LYS A 344 -20.72 -21.08 -24.93
N GLY A 345 -21.07 -19.97 -24.35
CA GLY A 345 -20.29 -19.23 -23.35
C GLY A 345 -20.13 -19.88 -21.98
N LYS A 346 -20.19 -21.20 -21.84
CA LYS A 346 -19.91 -21.92 -20.59
C LYS A 346 -18.39 -22.24 -20.43
N SER A 347 -17.54 -21.30 -20.73
CA SER A 347 -16.10 -21.48 -20.48
C SER A 347 -15.77 -20.98 -19.06
N PRO A 348 -14.87 -21.63 -18.34
CA PRO A 348 -14.37 -21.12 -17.07
C PRO A 348 -13.78 -19.74 -17.26
N ILE A 349 -13.76 -18.93 -16.20
CA ILE A 349 -13.23 -17.58 -16.25
C ILE A 349 -11.70 -17.68 -16.09
N LEU A 350 -10.96 -17.14 -17.04
CA LEU A 350 -9.51 -17.10 -16.92
C LEU A 350 -9.08 -16.07 -15.86
N CYS A 351 -8.31 -16.49 -14.88
CA CYS A 351 -7.71 -15.60 -13.89
C CYS A 351 -6.18 -15.65 -14.02
N LEU A 352 -5.62 -14.51 -14.44
CA LEU A 352 -4.18 -14.33 -14.59
C LEU A 352 -3.59 -13.88 -13.25
N VAL A 353 -2.81 -14.75 -12.61
CA VAL A 353 -2.25 -14.51 -11.27
C VAL A 353 -0.73 -14.36 -11.38
N GLY A 354 -0.17 -13.39 -10.69
CA GLY A 354 1.29 -13.22 -10.64
C GLY A 354 1.73 -11.82 -10.19
N PRO A 355 3.03 -11.59 -10.07
CA PRO A 355 3.57 -10.33 -9.60
C PRO A 355 3.14 -9.12 -10.44
N PRO A 356 3.17 -7.91 -9.89
CA PRO A 356 2.85 -6.71 -10.64
C PRO A 356 3.86 -6.46 -11.77
N GLY A 357 3.37 -5.97 -12.91
CA GLY A 357 4.22 -5.64 -14.07
C GLY A 357 4.63 -6.81 -14.95
N THR A 358 4.03 -8.00 -14.77
CA THR A 358 4.27 -9.19 -15.62
C THR A 358 3.38 -9.28 -16.86
N GLY A 359 2.67 -8.21 -17.20
CA GLY A 359 1.90 -8.14 -18.45
C GLY A 359 0.49 -8.71 -18.39
N LYS A 360 -0.08 -9.03 -17.22
CA LYS A 360 -1.44 -9.58 -17.06
C LYS A 360 -2.50 -8.80 -17.83
N THR A 361 -2.54 -7.49 -17.62
CA THR A 361 -3.50 -6.59 -18.28
C THR A 361 -3.25 -6.49 -19.80
N SER A 362 -2.00 -6.53 -20.25
CA SER A 362 -1.66 -6.47 -21.67
C SER A 362 -2.02 -7.76 -22.41
N ILE A 363 -1.85 -8.93 -21.78
CA ILE A 363 -2.28 -10.22 -22.34
C ILE A 363 -3.80 -10.22 -22.57
N ALA A 364 -4.60 -9.77 -21.58
CA ALA A 364 -6.04 -9.69 -21.73
C ALA A 364 -6.45 -8.77 -22.91
N LYS A 365 -5.71 -7.66 -23.10
CA LYS A 365 -5.93 -6.77 -24.25
C LYS A 365 -5.58 -7.47 -25.57
N SER A 366 -4.45 -8.18 -25.65
CA SER A 366 -4.07 -8.94 -26.84
C SER A 366 -5.04 -10.07 -27.16
N ILE A 367 -5.66 -10.72 -26.15
CA ILE A 367 -6.74 -11.69 -26.36
C ILE A 367 -7.94 -11.01 -26.99
N ALA A 368 -8.32 -9.81 -26.54
CA ALA A 368 -9.43 -9.08 -27.13
C ALA A 368 -9.13 -8.69 -28.57
N GLU A 369 -7.92 -8.23 -28.86
CA GLU A 369 -7.46 -7.90 -30.22
C GLU A 369 -7.49 -9.14 -31.13
N ALA A 370 -6.97 -10.27 -30.66
CA ALA A 370 -6.94 -11.54 -31.36
C ALA A 370 -8.33 -12.09 -31.72
N MET A 371 -9.32 -11.84 -30.85
CA MET A 371 -10.71 -12.25 -31.06
C MET A 371 -11.56 -11.18 -31.75
N HIS A 372 -10.99 -10.04 -32.11
CA HIS A 372 -11.71 -8.85 -32.60
C HIS A 372 -12.81 -8.35 -31.66
N LYS A 373 -12.69 -8.63 -30.36
CA LYS A 373 -13.62 -8.17 -29.33
C LYS A 373 -13.32 -6.76 -28.87
N LYS A 374 -14.37 -6.01 -28.54
CA LYS A 374 -14.20 -4.74 -27.83
C LYS A 374 -13.68 -5.01 -26.42
N TYR A 375 -12.65 -4.28 -26.03
CA TYR A 375 -11.99 -4.43 -24.72
C TYR A 375 -12.44 -3.34 -23.76
N VAL A 376 -12.83 -3.74 -22.56
CA VAL A 376 -13.12 -2.84 -21.45
C VAL A 376 -12.46 -3.35 -20.18
N ARG A 377 -11.92 -2.43 -19.38
CA ARG A 377 -11.26 -2.73 -18.11
C ARG A 377 -12.08 -2.18 -16.94
N ILE A 378 -12.37 -3.01 -15.97
CA ILE A 378 -12.99 -2.67 -14.70
C ILE A 378 -11.96 -2.88 -13.60
N CYS A 379 -11.53 -1.81 -12.94
CA CYS A 379 -10.63 -1.91 -11.79
C CYS A 379 -11.45 -2.19 -10.53
N LEU A 380 -11.22 -3.34 -9.89
CA LEU A 380 -11.89 -3.74 -8.67
C LEU A 380 -11.13 -3.37 -7.40
N GLY A 381 -9.87 -2.93 -7.55
CA GLY A 381 -9.06 -2.48 -6.44
C GLY A 381 -9.68 -1.28 -5.72
N GLY A 382 -10.04 -1.48 -4.43
CA GLY A 382 -10.65 -0.45 -3.61
C GLY A 382 -12.18 -0.36 -3.66
N VAL A 383 -12.85 -1.24 -4.43
CA VAL A 383 -14.31 -1.40 -4.41
C VAL A 383 -14.73 -2.07 -3.11
N ARG A 384 -15.64 -1.43 -2.38
CA ARG A 384 -16.11 -1.88 -1.06
C ARG A 384 -17.62 -2.08 -0.98
N ASP A 385 -18.36 -1.43 -1.86
CA ASP A 385 -19.82 -1.42 -1.87
C ASP A 385 -20.36 -2.27 -3.03
N GLU A 386 -21.27 -3.18 -2.73
CA GLU A 386 -21.99 -3.97 -3.74
C GLU A 386 -22.68 -3.08 -4.79
N ALA A 387 -23.16 -1.89 -4.38
CA ALA A 387 -23.79 -0.93 -5.26
C ALA A 387 -22.84 -0.39 -6.36
N GLU A 388 -21.53 -0.45 -6.17
CA GLU A 388 -20.59 -0.10 -7.24
C GLU A 388 -20.65 -1.13 -8.40
N ILE A 389 -20.96 -2.40 -8.12
CA ILE A 389 -21.07 -3.44 -9.14
C ILE A 389 -22.46 -3.47 -9.75
N ARG A 390 -23.52 -3.45 -8.89
CA ARG A 390 -24.92 -3.60 -9.26
C ARG A 390 -25.69 -2.29 -9.47
N GLY A 391 -25.05 -1.13 -9.27
CA GLY A 391 -25.71 0.17 -9.36
C GLY A 391 -26.58 0.53 -8.15
N HIS A 392 -26.97 1.78 -8.10
CA HIS A 392 -27.85 2.32 -7.08
C HIS A 392 -29.29 2.39 -7.62
N ARG A 393 -30.29 2.18 -6.76
CA ARG A 393 -31.68 2.32 -7.17
C ARG A 393 -31.94 3.74 -7.70
N LYS A 394 -32.59 3.84 -8.87
CA LYS A 394 -32.86 5.10 -9.60
C LYS A 394 -33.59 6.17 -8.79
N THR A 395 -34.21 5.79 -7.66
CA THR A 395 -34.94 6.71 -6.77
C THR A 395 -34.02 7.58 -5.91
N TYR A 396 -32.75 7.29 -5.81
CA TYR A 396 -31.79 8.08 -5.04
C TYR A 396 -31.22 9.22 -5.88
N VAL A 397 -31.02 10.40 -5.26
CA VAL A 397 -30.35 11.51 -5.91
C VAL A 397 -28.90 11.14 -6.17
N GLY A 398 -28.47 11.25 -7.43
CA GLY A 398 -27.14 10.84 -7.85
C GLY A 398 -26.97 9.34 -8.15
N ALA A 399 -28.09 8.61 -8.25
CA ALA A 399 -28.05 7.21 -8.67
C ALA A 399 -27.36 7.05 -10.04
N MET A 400 -26.58 6.00 -10.19
CA MET A 400 -25.87 5.67 -11.43
C MET A 400 -25.86 4.15 -11.62
N PRO A 401 -25.72 3.67 -12.88
CA PRO A 401 -25.56 2.24 -13.15
C PRO A 401 -24.28 1.69 -12.51
N GLY A 402 -24.27 0.40 -12.26
CA GLY A 402 -23.11 -0.31 -11.77
C GLY A 402 -21.96 -0.36 -12.79
N ARG A 403 -20.79 -0.69 -12.33
CA ARG A 403 -19.56 -0.74 -13.17
C ARG A 403 -19.68 -1.73 -14.32
N ILE A 404 -20.41 -2.82 -14.16
CA ILE A 404 -20.65 -3.81 -15.22
C ILE A 404 -21.47 -3.20 -16.35
N THR A 405 -22.60 -2.59 -16.01
CA THR A 405 -23.48 -1.91 -16.97
C THR A 405 -22.79 -0.72 -17.64
N ALA A 406 -22.04 0.09 -16.87
CA ALA A 406 -21.26 1.18 -17.42
C ALA A 406 -20.17 0.69 -18.39
N ALA A 407 -19.55 -0.46 -18.12
CA ALA A 407 -18.58 -1.09 -19.00
C ALA A 407 -19.22 -1.60 -20.30
N LEU A 408 -20.44 -2.15 -20.27
CA LEU A 408 -21.19 -2.50 -21.48
C LEU A 408 -21.48 -1.27 -22.33
N GLN A 409 -21.93 -0.19 -21.70
CA GLN A 409 -22.16 1.08 -22.38
C GLN A 409 -20.90 1.61 -23.06
N GLN A 410 -19.76 1.58 -22.34
CA GLN A 410 -18.45 2.00 -22.88
C GLN A 410 -18.00 1.12 -24.04
N ALA A 411 -18.24 -0.20 -23.98
CA ALA A 411 -17.90 -1.13 -25.05
C ALA A 411 -18.73 -0.90 -26.31
N GLY A 412 -19.99 -0.50 -26.16
CA GLY A 412 -20.96 -0.30 -27.25
C GLY A 412 -21.37 -1.60 -27.94
N VAL A 413 -21.08 -2.75 -27.33
CA VAL A 413 -21.47 -4.10 -27.77
C VAL A 413 -21.84 -4.96 -26.58
N SER A 414 -22.73 -5.97 -26.77
CA SER A 414 -23.18 -6.87 -25.70
C SER A 414 -22.23 -8.04 -25.43
N ASN A 415 -21.26 -8.29 -26.31
CA ASN A 415 -20.29 -9.38 -26.23
C ASN A 415 -18.82 -8.92 -26.09
N PRO A 416 -18.50 -7.91 -25.27
CA PRO A 416 -17.14 -7.44 -25.14
C PRO A 416 -16.25 -8.45 -24.38
N LEU A 417 -14.94 -8.20 -24.36
CA LEU A 417 -14.05 -8.74 -23.35
C LEU A 417 -13.98 -7.74 -22.18
N MET A 418 -14.40 -8.19 -21.01
CA MET A 418 -14.30 -7.41 -19.76
C MET A 418 -13.17 -7.92 -18.90
N LEU A 419 -12.18 -7.07 -18.65
CA LEU A 419 -11.09 -7.34 -17.72
C LEU A 419 -11.47 -6.87 -16.32
N LEU A 420 -11.57 -7.81 -15.39
CA LEU A 420 -11.74 -7.55 -13.96
C LEU A 420 -10.36 -7.48 -13.31
N ASP A 421 -9.84 -6.26 -13.17
CA ASP A 421 -8.47 -6.06 -12.73
C ASP A 421 -8.38 -5.90 -11.20
N GLU A 422 -7.37 -6.52 -10.59
CA GLU A 422 -7.11 -6.52 -9.15
C GLU A 422 -8.26 -7.13 -8.31
N ILE A 423 -8.76 -8.32 -8.70
CA ILE A 423 -9.86 -8.99 -7.99
C ILE A 423 -9.46 -9.44 -6.58
N ASP A 424 -8.18 -9.64 -6.31
CA ASP A 424 -7.60 -9.96 -5.00
C ASP A 424 -7.69 -8.81 -3.99
N LYS A 425 -8.01 -7.60 -4.44
CA LYS A 425 -8.12 -6.40 -3.60
C LYS A 425 -9.57 -6.02 -3.30
N THR A 426 -10.51 -6.90 -3.59
CA THR A 426 -11.90 -6.72 -3.19
C THR A 426 -12.04 -7.03 -1.70
N SER A 427 -12.66 -6.13 -0.94
CA SER A 427 -12.91 -6.32 0.49
C SER A 427 -14.41 -6.38 0.76
N SER A 428 -14.80 -7.25 1.71
CA SER A 428 -16.16 -7.25 2.25
C SER A 428 -16.19 -6.32 3.48
N ASP A 429 -17.02 -5.30 3.43
CA ASP A 429 -17.29 -4.41 4.56
C ASP A 429 -18.76 -4.58 5.03
N TYR A 430 -19.10 -3.96 6.18
CA TYR A 430 -20.46 -3.93 6.74
C TYR A 430 -21.55 -3.40 5.79
N LYS A 431 -21.22 -2.85 4.62
CA LYS A 431 -22.12 -2.25 3.64
C LYS A 431 -22.52 -3.15 2.48
N GLY A 432 -22.00 -4.37 2.40
CA GLY A 432 -22.34 -5.32 1.35
C GLY A 432 -21.18 -6.26 1.02
N ASP A 433 -21.52 -7.37 0.38
CA ASP A 433 -20.53 -8.35 -0.10
C ASP A 433 -20.31 -8.20 -1.61
N THR A 434 -19.24 -7.47 -1.96
CA THR A 434 -18.81 -7.28 -3.36
C THR A 434 -18.60 -8.63 -4.06
N SER A 435 -18.16 -9.66 -3.30
CA SER A 435 -17.94 -11.00 -3.84
C SER A 435 -19.24 -11.67 -4.25
N ALA A 436 -20.32 -11.47 -3.50
CA ALA A 436 -21.63 -12.00 -3.85
C ALA A 436 -22.18 -11.38 -5.15
N ALA A 437 -21.98 -10.06 -5.33
CA ALA A 437 -22.33 -9.38 -6.57
C ALA A 437 -21.54 -9.91 -7.77
N LEU A 438 -20.23 -10.12 -7.59
CA LEU A 438 -19.38 -10.70 -8.65
C LEU A 438 -19.72 -12.16 -8.95
N LEU A 439 -20.16 -12.93 -7.97
CA LEU A 439 -20.65 -14.30 -8.22
C LEU A 439 -21.81 -14.33 -9.18
N GLU A 440 -22.79 -13.44 -9.05
CA GLU A 440 -23.93 -13.36 -10.00
C GLU A 440 -23.45 -12.99 -11.41
N VAL A 441 -22.49 -12.07 -11.52
CA VAL A 441 -21.94 -11.65 -12.81
C VAL A 441 -21.15 -12.78 -13.48
N LEU A 442 -20.43 -13.56 -12.70
CA LEU A 442 -19.49 -14.57 -13.19
C LEU A 442 -20.09 -15.98 -13.29
N ASP A 443 -21.23 -16.24 -12.67
CA ASP A 443 -21.89 -17.54 -12.73
C ASP A 443 -22.64 -17.72 -14.06
N PRO A 444 -22.25 -18.67 -14.92
CA PRO A 444 -22.93 -18.90 -16.20
C PRO A 444 -24.42 -19.31 -16.09
N GLU A 445 -24.84 -19.72 -14.89
CA GLU A 445 -26.26 -20.07 -14.66
C GLU A 445 -27.11 -18.84 -14.31
N GLN A 446 -26.48 -17.77 -13.79
CA GLN A 446 -27.18 -16.57 -13.33
C GLN A 446 -26.92 -15.35 -14.23
N ASN A 447 -25.75 -15.25 -14.85
CA ASN A 447 -25.30 -14.07 -15.60
C ASN A 447 -26.15 -13.70 -16.81
N SER A 448 -26.93 -14.65 -17.36
CA SER A 448 -27.91 -14.39 -18.44
C SER A 448 -29.10 -13.50 -18.00
N LYS A 449 -29.28 -13.32 -16.69
CA LYS A 449 -30.33 -12.51 -16.08
C LYS A 449 -29.78 -11.52 -15.05
N PHE A 450 -28.58 -11.05 -15.26
CA PHE A 450 -27.94 -10.06 -14.36
C PHE A 450 -28.83 -8.82 -14.25
N MET A 451 -29.11 -8.39 -13.02
CA MET A 451 -29.97 -7.23 -12.77
C MET A 451 -29.19 -6.11 -12.09
N ASP A 452 -28.96 -5.05 -12.86
CA ASP A 452 -28.48 -3.78 -12.31
C ASP A 452 -29.64 -3.04 -11.62
N HIS A 453 -29.41 -2.54 -10.41
CA HIS A 453 -30.46 -1.87 -9.62
C HIS A 453 -30.89 -0.51 -10.19
N TYR A 454 -30.03 0.13 -10.99
CA TYR A 454 -30.38 1.36 -11.69
C TYR A 454 -31.22 1.07 -12.91
N ILE A 455 -30.84 0.07 -13.68
CA ILE A 455 -31.48 -0.29 -14.95
C ILE A 455 -32.81 -1.03 -14.73
N GLU A 456 -32.87 -1.91 -13.71
CA GLU A 456 -34.05 -2.72 -13.34
C GLU A 456 -34.61 -3.55 -14.51
N VAL A 457 -33.78 -3.94 -15.47
CA VAL A 457 -34.09 -4.87 -16.56
C VAL A 457 -32.96 -5.89 -16.63
N PRO A 458 -33.29 -7.19 -16.79
CA PRO A 458 -32.26 -8.20 -16.92
C PRO A 458 -31.35 -7.92 -18.14
N GLN A 459 -30.05 -8.03 -17.90
CA GLN A 459 -29.01 -7.91 -18.93
C GLN A 459 -28.37 -9.28 -19.13
N ASP A 460 -28.23 -9.69 -20.37
CA ASP A 460 -27.59 -10.96 -20.69
C ASP A 460 -26.09 -10.77 -20.84
N LEU A 461 -25.34 -11.30 -19.84
CA LEU A 461 -23.87 -11.29 -19.81
C LEU A 461 -23.26 -12.60 -20.30
N SER A 462 -24.06 -13.57 -20.79
CA SER A 462 -23.58 -14.91 -21.15
C SER A 462 -22.56 -14.93 -22.29
N GLU A 463 -22.57 -13.91 -23.15
CA GLU A 463 -21.63 -13.79 -24.28
C GLU A 463 -20.43 -12.86 -23.96
N VAL A 464 -20.43 -12.23 -22.79
CA VAL A 464 -19.29 -11.45 -22.32
C VAL A 464 -18.15 -12.40 -21.98
N LEU A 465 -16.95 -12.07 -22.47
CA LEU A 465 -15.75 -12.80 -22.08
C LEU A 465 -15.12 -12.13 -20.86
N PHE A 466 -15.26 -12.75 -19.70
CA PHE A 466 -14.62 -12.27 -18.49
C PHE A 466 -13.20 -12.83 -18.35
N ILE A 467 -12.24 -11.95 -18.09
CA ILE A 467 -10.89 -12.30 -17.67
C ILE A 467 -10.61 -11.55 -16.37
N ALA A 468 -10.10 -12.24 -15.36
CA ALA A 468 -9.69 -11.63 -14.10
C ALA A 468 -8.17 -11.51 -14.01
N THR A 469 -7.68 -10.54 -13.22
CA THR A 469 -6.28 -10.48 -12.82
C THR A 469 -6.17 -10.38 -11.31
N ALA A 470 -5.15 -11.02 -10.75
CA ALA A 470 -4.80 -10.93 -9.34
C ALA A 470 -3.28 -10.88 -9.18
N ASN A 471 -2.82 -10.32 -8.07
CA ASN A 471 -1.42 -10.41 -7.70
C ASN A 471 -1.15 -11.62 -6.80
N ASP A 472 -2.13 -11.99 -5.98
CA ASP A 472 -2.06 -13.13 -5.06
C ASP A 472 -3.38 -13.91 -5.06
N VAL A 473 -3.28 -15.24 -5.10
CA VAL A 473 -4.44 -16.14 -5.01
C VAL A 473 -5.11 -16.07 -3.64
N GLN A 474 -4.35 -15.85 -2.57
CA GLN A 474 -4.85 -15.83 -1.20
C GLN A 474 -5.85 -14.68 -0.93
N GLY A 475 -5.71 -13.58 -1.68
CA GLY A 475 -6.63 -12.44 -1.61
C GLY A 475 -7.97 -12.67 -2.30
N ILE A 476 -8.13 -13.75 -3.08
CA ILE A 476 -9.36 -14.01 -3.81
C ILE A 476 -10.30 -14.86 -2.94
N PRO A 477 -11.56 -14.44 -2.76
CA PRO A 477 -12.56 -15.24 -2.03
C PRO A 477 -12.75 -16.63 -2.65
N ARG A 478 -12.78 -17.68 -1.83
CA ARG A 478 -12.93 -19.09 -2.28
C ARG A 478 -14.09 -19.33 -3.25
N PRO A 479 -15.30 -18.78 -3.04
CA PRO A 479 -16.40 -18.99 -3.98
C PRO A 479 -16.14 -18.46 -5.40
N LEU A 480 -15.31 -17.42 -5.54
CA LEU A 480 -14.88 -16.91 -6.83
C LEU A 480 -13.78 -17.78 -7.44
N LEU A 481 -12.84 -18.28 -6.62
CA LEU A 481 -11.79 -19.19 -7.07
C LEU A 481 -12.35 -20.47 -7.70
N ASP A 482 -13.40 -21.04 -7.12
CA ASP A 482 -14.05 -22.28 -7.62
C ASP A 482 -14.62 -22.14 -9.04
N ARG A 483 -14.79 -20.92 -9.53
CA ARG A 483 -15.31 -20.60 -10.87
C ARG A 483 -14.24 -20.15 -11.86
N MET A 484 -13.01 -20.06 -11.40
CA MET A 484 -11.89 -19.51 -12.18
C MET A 484 -10.88 -20.60 -12.53
N GLU A 485 -10.38 -20.53 -13.75
CA GLU A 485 -9.18 -21.26 -14.17
C GLU A 485 -7.96 -20.35 -13.94
N LEU A 486 -7.11 -20.76 -13.00
CA LEU A 486 -5.92 -20.00 -12.64
C LEU A 486 -4.80 -20.23 -13.65
N ILE A 487 -4.25 -19.16 -14.19
CA ILE A 487 -3.03 -19.18 -14.99
C ILE A 487 -1.96 -18.37 -14.25
N GLU A 488 -0.95 -19.06 -13.74
CA GLU A 488 0.14 -18.41 -13.04
C GLU A 488 1.12 -17.76 -14.02
N ILE A 489 1.39 -16.49 -13.81
CA ILE A 489 2.37 -15.71 -14.57
C ILE A 489 3.56 -15.43 -13.66
N ALA A 490 4.62 -16.17 -13.88
CA ALA A 490 5.87 -15.99 -13.15
C ALA A 490 6.59 -14.69 -13.52
N GLY A 491 7.58 -14.29 -12.71
CA GLY A 491 8.46 -13.18 -13.03
C GLY A 491 9.32 -13.45 -14.25
N TYR A 492 9.76 -12.36 -14.90
CA TYR A 492 10.64 -12.44 -16.08
C TYR A 492 12.11 -12.65 -15.70
N THR A 493 12.81 -13.43 -16.54
CA THR A 493 14.28 -13.55 -16.51
C THR A 493 14.95 -12.28 -17.02
N GLU A 494 16.25 -12.11 -16.78
CA GLU A 494 17.03 -10.97 -17.32
C GLU A 494 16.94 -10.91 -18.85
N ASN A 495 17.02 -12.05 -19.51
CA ASN A 495 16.94 -12.16 -20.97
C ASN A 495 15.56 -11.76 -21.50
N GLU A 496 14.49 -12.25 -20.87
CA GLU A 496 13.12 -11.85 -21.20
C GLU A 496 12.93 -10.34 -21.01
N LYS A 497 13.39 -9.77 -19.88
CA LYS A 497 13.34 -8.32 -19.64
C LYS A 497 14.12 -7.51 -20.68
N GLU A 498 15.28 -8.02 -21.12
CA GLU A 498 16.09 -7.38 -22.17
C GLU A 498 15.33 -7.35 -23.50
N HIS A 499 14.70 -8.47 -23.90
CA HIS A 499 13.91 -8.56 -25.12
C HIS A 499 12.66 -7.68 -25.03
N ILE A 500 11.89 -7.78 -23.96
CA ILE A 500 10.71 -6.94 -23.73
C ILE A 500 11.07 -5.45 -23.79
N ALA A 501 12.20 -5.08 -23.19
CA ALA A 501 12.64 -3.69 -23.22
C ALA A 501 12.98 -3.21 -24.62
N LYS A 502 13.68 -4.02 -25.43
CA LYS A 502 14.08 -3.66 -26.81
C LYS A 502 12.91 -3.63 -27.77
N GLU A 503 12.05 -4.64 -27.69
CA GLU A 503 10.97 -4.84 -28.66
C GLU A 503 9.74 -3.98 -28.35
N HIS A 504 9.46 -3.73 -27.07
CA HIS A 504 8.22 -3.07 -26.64
C HIS A 504 8.45 -1.77 -25.85
N LEU A 505 9.25 -1.79 -24.76
CA LEU A 505 9.29 -0.65 -23.84
C LEU A 505 10.04 0.55 -24.41
N ILE A 506 11.20 0.34 -25.03
CA ILE A 506 12.00 1.44 -25.61
C ILE A 506 11.25 2.13 -26.74
N PRO A 507 10.70 1.41 -27.74
CA PRO A 507 9.90 2.05 -28.80
C PRO A 507 8.71 2.84 -28.26
N LYS A 508 7.95 2.24 -27.32
CA LYS A 508 6.81 2.87 -26.67
C LYS A 508 7.21 4.16 -25.94
N GLN A 509 8.25 4.08 -25.10
CA GLN A 509 8.69 5.24 -24.32
C GLN A 509 9.33 6.32 -25.21
N MET A 510 9.94 5.98 -26.33
CA MET A 510 10.40 6.96 -27.30
C MET A 510 9.23 7.71 -27.95
N GLU A 511 8.20 7.01 -28.35
CA GLU A 511 6.97 7.59 -28.94
C GLU A 511 6.27 8.50 -27.92
N GLU A 512 6.02 8.03 -26.70
CA GLU A 512 5.37 8.79 -25.63
C GLU A 512 6.14 10.08 -25.25
N ASN A 513 7.47 10.09 -25.40
CA ASN A 513 8.32 11.26 -25.11
C ASN A 513 8.74 12.04 -26.36
N GLY A 514 8.16 11.77 -27.52
CA GLY A 514 8.39 12.53 -28.76
C GLY A 514 9.79 12.35 -29.35
N ILE A 515 10.46 11.24 -29.09
CA ILE A 515 11.79 10.94 -29.62
C ILE A 515 11.68 10.12 -30.89
N GLU A 516 12.17 10.64 -31.99
CA GLU A 516 12.17 9.94 -33.29
C GLU A 516 13.06 8.70 -33.25
N LYS A 517 12.66 7.67 -34.04
CA LYS A 517 13.44 6.44 -34.18
C LYS A 517 14.87 6.75 -34.65
N GLY A 518 15.85 6.18 -33.91
CA GLY A 518 17.28 6.36 -34.20
C GLY A 518 17.97 7.51 -33.46
N LYS A 519 17.23 8.42 -32.81
CA LYS A 519 17.82 9.49 -31.98
C LYS A 519 18.30 9.00 -30.60
N LEU A 520 17.72 7.93 -30.07
CA LEU A 520 18.16 7.25 -28.85
C LEU A 520 18.58 5.81 -29.16
N THR A 521 19.72 5.42 -28.60
CA THR A 521 20.19 4.02 -28.62
C THR A 521 20.63 3.63 -27.22
N ILE A 522 20.04 2.60 -26.63
CA ILE A 522 20.46 2.01 -25.34
C ILE A 522 21.21 0.72 -25.65
N GLN A 523 22.48 0.65 -25.29
CA GLN A 523 23.30 -0.58 -25.52
C GLN A 523 22.83 -1.71 -24.63
N SER A 524 22.94 -2.97 -25.10
CA SER A 524 22.58 -4.17 -24.33
C SER A 524 23.29 -4.23 -22.97
N ALA A 525 24.56 -3.85 -22.90
CA ALA A 525 25.30 -3.81 -21.63
C ALA A 525 24.75 -2.75 -20.65
N ALA A 526 24.27 -1.62 -21.17
CA ALA A 526 23.59 -0.63 -20.33
C ALA A 526 22.22 -1.13 -19.87
N LEU A 527 21.46 -1.77 -20.75
CA LEU A 527 20.15 -2.32 -20.43
C LEU A 527 20.24 -3.41 -19.36
N LYS A 528 21.18 -4.34 -19.47
CA LYS A 528 21.46 -5.34 -18.42
C LYS A 528 21.81 -4.68 -17.09
N LYS A 529 22.61 -3.61 -17.12
CA LYS A 529 22.95 -2.86 -15.92
C LYS A 529 21.75 -2.13 -15.33
N ILE A 530 20.83 -1.61 -16.15
CA ILE A 530 19.55 -1.04 -15.68
C ILE A 530 18.73 -2.12 -14.95
N ILE A 531 18.57 -3.28 -15.58
CA ILE A 531 17.80 -4.39 -15.01
C ILE A 531 18.38 -4.84 -13.66
N ASN A 532 19.70 -4.95 -13.54
CA ASN A 532 20.37 -5.52 -12.38
C ASN A 532 20.65 -4.51 -11.26
N SER A 533 20.94 -3.24 -11.57
CA SER A 533 21.43 -2.29 -10.59
C SER A 533 20.46 -1.12 -10.32
N TYR A 534 19.46 -0.88 -11.18
CA TYR A 534 18.52 0.23 -11.02
C TYR A 534 17.07 -0.23 -10.83
N THR A 535 16.75 -1.49 -11.20
CA THR A 535 15.41 -2.05 -11.01
C THR A 535 15.50 -3.41 -10.29
N LYS A 536 14.69 -3.59 -9.24
CA LYS A 536 14.54 -4.87 -8.54
C LYS A 536 13.05 -5.19 -8.52
N GLU A 537 12.61 -6.01 -9.46
CA GLU A 537 11.20 -6.37 -9.64
C GLU A 537 11.05 -7.68 -10.40
N ALA A 538 9.95 -8.39 -10.16
CA ALA A 538 9.60 -9.60 -10.93
C ALA A 538 9.16 -9.25 -12.36
N GLY A 539 8.43 -8.17 -12.53
CA GLY A 539 7.95 -7.66 -13.84
C GLY A 539 8.88 -6.66 -14.51
N VAL A 540 8.30 -5.74 -15.28
CA VAL A 540 9.00 -4.70 -16.06
C VAL A 540 8.47 -3.28 -15.83
N ARG A 541 7.65 -3.05 -14.79
CA ARG A 541 7.02 -1.75 -14.54
C ARG A 541 8.02 -0.66 -14.16
N ASN A 542 8.98 -0.97 -13.28
CA ASN A 542 10.04 -0.03 -12.92
C ASN A 542 11.06 0.12 -14.04
N LEU A 543 11.31 -0.95 -14.80
CA LEU A 543 12.15 -0.90 -16.00
C LEU A 543 11.56 0.08 -17.03
N GLU A 544 10.26 0.01 -17.29
CA GLU A 544 9.56 0.96 -18.15
C GLU A 544 9.70 2.40 -17.65
N ARG A 545 9.48 2.64 -16.36
CA ARG A 545 9.65 3.98 -15.74
C ARG A 545 11.07 4.51 -15.87
N THR A 546 12.04 3.63 -15.68
CA THR A 546 13.48 3.96 -15.78
C THR A 546 13.88 4.28 -17.20
N ILE A 547 13.38 3.51 -18.19
CA ILE A 547 13.54 3.81 -19.62
C ILE A 547 12.88 5.17 -19.96
N GLY A 548 11.68 5.42 -19.45
CA GLY A 548 11.00 6.72 -19.61
C GLY A 548 11.81 7.88 -19.01
N GLN A 549 12.51 7.67 -17.89
CA GLN A 549 13.41 8.70 -17.35
C GLN A 549 14.60 8.97 -18.27
N ILE A 550 15.17 7.94 -18.87
CA ILE A 550 16.25 8.08 -19.88
C ILE A 550 15.70 8.85 -21.08
N CYS A 551 14.51 8.51 -21.57
CA CYS A 551 13.87 9.20 -22.68
C CYS A 551 13.66 10.69 -22.38
N ARG A 552 13.11 11.04 -21.22
CA ARG A 552 12.92 12.45 -20.80
C ARG A 552 14.23 13.24 -20.76
N LYS A 553 15.30 12.67 -20.19
CA LYS A 553 16.62 13.31 -20.19
C LYS A 553 17.22 13.42 -21.60
N THR A 554 16.98 12.42 -22.42
CA THR A 554 17.40 12.43 -23.84
C THR A 554 16.68 13.53 -24.60
N ALA A 555 15.37 13.68 -24.42
CA ALA A 555 14.58 14.75 -25.06
C ALA A 555 15.12 16.12 -24.65
N ARG A 556 15.46 16.30 -23.36
CA ARG A 556 16.11 17.53 -22.88
C ARG A 556 17.45 17.80 -23.57
N LEU A 557 18.34 16.79 -23.66
CA LEU A 557 19.64 16.92 -24.32
C LEU A 557 19.51 17.24 -25.82
N ILE A 558 18.47 16.72 -26.49
CA ILE A 558 18.21 17.03 -27.89
C ILE A 558 17.75 18.49 -28.04
N MET A 559 16.93 19.00 -27.14
CA MET A 559 16.38 20.35 -27.20
C MET A 559 17.36 21.43 -26.72
N GLU A 560 18.17 21.16 -25.71
CA GLU A 560 19.11 22.14 -25.14
C GLU A 560 20.47 22.13 -25.84
N ASP A 561 21.00 20.94 -26.19
CA ASP A 561 22.38 20.77 -26.69
C ASP A 561 22.42 20.48 -28.21
N ASP A 562 21.29 20.51 -28.91
CA ASP A 562 21.16 20.21 -30.33
C ASP A 562 21.79 18.87 -30.78
N LYS A 563 21.78 17.89 -29.83
CA LYS A 563 22.37 16.56 -30.08
C LYS A 563 21.52 15.75 -31.04
N LYS A 564 22.07 15.44 -32.21
CA LYS A 564 21.41 14.65 -33.26
C LYS A 564 21.14 13.18 -32.82
N LYS A 565 21.96 12.63 -31.96
CA LYS A 565 21.87 11.24 -31.47
C LYS A 565 22.46 11.10 -30.09
N VAL A 566 21.77 10.36 -29.22
CA VAL A 566 22.21 10.03 -27.83
C VAL A 566 22.40 8.52 -27.73
N THR A 567 23.56 8.10 -27.25
CA THR A 567 23.86 6.68 -26.98
C THR A 567 24.07 6.48 -25.48
N VAL A 568 23.26 5.63 -24.88
CA VAL A 568 23.36 5.25 -23.47
C VAL A 568 24.21 3.98 -23.36
N THR A 569 25.29 4.08 -22.61
CA THR A 569 26.25 3.01 -22.35
C THR A 569 26.31 2.71 -20.87
N SER A 570 26.92 1.59 -20.47
CA SER A 570 27.11 1.25 -19.05
C SER A 570 27.98 2.27 -18.29
N LYS A 571 28.78 3.09 -19.01
CA LYS A 571 29.68 4.10 -18.39
C LYS A 571 28.99 5.42 -18.11
N ASN A 572 28.09 5.87 -19.01
CA ASN A 572 27.38 7.15 -18.86
C ASN A 572 25.98 6.98 -18.24
N LEU A 573 25.64 5.79 -17.81
CA LEU A 573 24.31 5.49 -17.24
C LEU A 573 24.04 6.31 -15.97
N SER A 574 25.06 6.58 -15.18
CA SER A 574 24.98 7.43 -13.98
C SER A 574 24.54 8.87 -14.28
N ASP A 575 24.83 9.39 -15.50
CA ASP A 575 24.42 10.74 -15.90
C ASP A 575 22.90 10.81 -16.11
N PHE A 576 22.29 9.69 -16.51
CA PHE A 576 20.86 9.56 -16.73
C PHE A 576 20.08 9.16 -15.49
N LEU A 577 20.59 8.22 -14.68
CA LEU A 577 19.85 7.59 -13.59
C LEU A 577 20.39 7.88 -12.20
N GLY A 578 21.59 8.49 -12.10
CA GLY A 578 22.27 8.72 -10.82
C GLY A 578 22.99 7.47 -10.33
N LYS A 579 23.12 7.34 -9.01
CA LYS A 579 23.83 6.21 -8.37
C LYS A 579 23.02 4.92 -8.53
N GLU A 580 23.74 3.79 -8.58
CA GLU A 580 23.12 2.47 -8.54
C GLU A 580 22.35 2.29 -7.22
N HIS A 581 21.16 1.75 -7.31
CA HIS A 581 20.24 1.61 -6.16
C HIS A 581 20.31 0.23 -5.52
N PHE A 582 20.63 -0.79 -6.34
CA PHE A 582 20.62 -2.19 -5.91
C PHE A 582 21.98 -2.82 -6.15
N ASN A 583 22.55 -3.35 -5.08
CA ASN A 583 23.64 -4.31 -5.16
C ASN A 583 23.09 -5.62 -4.66
N TYR A 584 23.02 -6.64 -5.53
CA TYR A 584 22.74 -7.98 -5.03
C TYR A 584 23.78 -8.36 -3.98
N LEU A 585 23.32 -8.90 -2.86
CA LEU A 585 24.22 -9.51 -1.88
C LEU A 585 24.94 -10.67 -2.57
N MET A 586 26.14 -10.39 -3.06
CA MET A 586 26.99 -11.38 -3.69
C MET A 586 27.27 -12.52 -2.71
N ALA A 587 27.49 -13.72 -3.25
CA ALA A 587 27.96 -14.85 -2.46
C ALA A 587 29.11 -14.42 -1.55
N ASN A 588 29.15 -14.94 -0.33
CA ASN A 588 30.26 -14.65 0.59
C ASN A 588 31.59 -15.04 -0.07
N LYS A 589 32.62 -14.27 0.16
CA LYS A 589 33.94 -14.53 -0.44
C LYS A 589 34.70 -15.65 0.26
N LYS A 590 34.28 -16.01 1.46
CA LYS A 590 34.93 -17.02 2.32
C LYS A 590 33.87 -17.83 3.04
N ASP A 591 34.22 -19.07 3.36
CA ASP A 591 33.43 -19.95 4.22
C ASP A 591 33.46 -19.39 5.64
N GLU A 592 32.30 -19.25 6.27
CA GLU A 592 32.16 -18.60 7.58
C GLU A 592 31.34 -19.48 8.54
N ILE A 593 31.67 -19.38 9.82
CA ILE A 593 31.02 -20.12 10.89
C ILE A 593 29.74 -19.38 11.27
N GLY A 594 28.63 -20.12 11.41
CA GLY A 594 27.35 -19.56 11.83
C GLY A 594 26.64 -18.72 10.77
N ILE A 595 27.19 -18.66 9.54
CA ILE A 595 26.58 -17.90 8.44
C ILE A 595 26.16 -18.87 7.34
N SER A 596 24.89 -18.85 6.98
CA SER A 596 24.35 -19.64 5.86
C SER A 596 23.49 -18.76 4.95
N ARG A 597 23.30 -19.21 3.70
CA ARG A 597 22.53 -18.48 2.72
C ARG A 597 21.29 -19.26 2.30
N GLY A 598 20.14 -18.66 2.57
CA GLY A 598 18.83 -19.11 2.12
C GLY A 598 18.39 -18.40 0.85
N LEU A 599 17.30 -18.91 0.28
CA LEU A 599 16.62 -18.32 -0.86
C LEU A 599 15.19 -17.98 -0.48
N ALA A 600 14.78 -16.77 -0.74
CA ALA A 600 13.42 -16.27 -0.50
C ALA A 600 12.73 -15.89 -1.82
N TRP A 601 11.42 -15.96 -1.78
CA TRP A 601 10.53 -15.38 -2.78
C TRP A 601 9.80 -14.20 -2.16
N THR A 602 9.69 -13.13 -2.93
CA THR A 602 8.97 -11.90 -2.55
C THR A 602 8.11 -11.44 -3.72
N GLN A 603 7.16 -10.55 -3.47
CA GLN A 603 6.34 -9.95 -4.54
C GLN A 603 7.16 -9.19 -5.61
N VAL A 604 8.39 -8.84 -5.31
CA VAL A 604 9.30 -8.17 -6.25
C VAL A 604 10.29 -9.13 -6.92
N GLY A 605 10.20 -10.44 -6.67
CA GLY A 605 11.05 -11.50 -7.22
C GLY A 605 11.79 -12.26 -6.16
N GLY A 606 12.75 -13.08 -6.60
CA GLY A 606 13.60 -13.85 -5.70
C GLY A 606 14.69 -13.00 -5.04
N ASP A 607 15.08 -13.39 -3.83
CA ASP A 607 16.19 -12.78 -3.09
C ASP A 607 17.01 -13.83 -2.34
N THR A 608 18.22 -13.47 -1.95
CA THR A 608 19.04 -14.30 -1.08
C THR A 608 18.97 -13.79 0.35
N LEU A 609 18.73 -14.68 1.30
CA LEU A 609 18.72 -14.38 2.72
C LEU A 609 20.02 -14.82 3.36
N GLN A 610 20.75 -13.91 3.96
CA GLN A 610 21.86 -14.25 4.84
C GLN A 610 21.29 -14.53 6.25
N ILE A 611 21.62 -15.69 6.81
CA ILE A 611 21.23 -16.07 8.17
C ILE A 611 22.50 -16.13 8.99
N GLU A 612 22.53 -15.34 10.05
CA GLU A 612 23.66 -15.23 10.96
C GLU A 612 23.26 -15.82 12.31
N VAL A 613 24.11 -16.69 12.84
CA VAL A 613 23.89 -17.28 14.15
C VAL A 613 25.11 -17.06 15.03
N ASN A 614 24.85 -16.56 16.23
CA ASN A 614 25.85 -16.45 17.28
C ASN A 614 25.45 -17.29 18.48
N VAL A 615 26.45 -17.86 19.14
CA VAL A 615 26.29 -18.65 20.38
C VAL A 615 27.10 -17.95 21.46
N MET A 616 26.46 -17.70 22.59
CA MET A 616 27.07 -17.02 23.72
C MET A 616 26.66 -17.68 25.04
N PRO A 617 27.49 -17.59 26.11
CA PRO A 617 27.07 -18.07 27.44
C PRO A 617 25.77 -17.42 27.86
N GLY A 618 24.84 -18.23 28.37
CA GLY A 618 23.49 -17.77 28.71
C GLY A 618 22.68 -18.78 29.54
N LYS A 619 21.37 -18.81 29.30
CA LYS A 619 20.42 -19.66 30.03
C LYS A 619 19.64 -20.61 29.10
N GLY A 620 20.11 -20.81 27.91
CA GLY A 620 19.49 -21.69 26.93
C GLY A 620 18.36 -21.02 26.13
N GLU A 621 18.36 -19.69 26.00
CA GLU A 621 17.35 -18.95 25.26
C GLU A 621 17.64 -18.96 23.75
N LEU A 622 16.57 -19.06 22.95
CA LEU A 622 16.62 -18.87 21.50
C LEU A 622 16.09 -17.46 21.17
N MET A 623 17.01 -16.59 20.81
CA MET A 623 16.68 -15.23 20.38
C MET A 623 16.55 -15.16 18.86
N LEU A 624 15.48 -14.56 18.37
CA LEU A 624 15.18 -14.42 16.95
C LEU A 624 15.00 -12.94 16.61
N THR A 625 15.79 -12.42 15.67
CA THR A 625 15.72 -11.02 15.24
C THR A 625 15.75 -10.90 13.72
N GLY A 626 15.23 -9.78 13.15
CA GLY A 626 15.18 -9.51 11.71
C GLY A 626 13.75 -9.43 11.15
N GLN A 627 12.75 -9.07 11.98
CA GLN A 627 11.33 -8.99 11.62
C GLN A 627 10.79 -10.30 11.02
N LEU A 628 10.98 -11.38 11.75
CA LEU A 628 10.50 -12.71 11.36
C LEU A 628 9.02 -12.84 11.67
N GLY A 629 8.23 -13.28 10.70
CA GLY A 629 6.85 -13.68 10.89
C GLY A 629 6.72 -14.98 11.71
N ASP A 630 5.51 -15.32 12.06
CA ASP A 630 5.27 -16.43 13.01
C ASP A 630 5.64 -17.80 12.41
N VAL A 631 5.37 -18.02 11.12
CA VAL A 631 5.76 -19.26 10.42
C VAL A 631 7.29 -19.44 10.40
N MET A 632 8.03 -18.36 10.20
CA MET A 632 9.49 -18.40 10.18
C MET A 632 10.06 -18.63 11.59
N LYS A 633 9.44 -18.08 12.64
CA LYS A 633 9.80 -18.36 14.04
C LYS A 633 9.57 -19.83 14.40
N GLU A 634 8.41 -20.39 14.01
CA GLU A 634 8.13 -21.83 14.19
C GLU A 634 9.14 -22.70 13.44
N SER A 635 9.52 -22.31 12.23
CA SER A 635 10.54 -23.02 11.46
C SER A 635 11.91 -22.99 12.14
N ALA A 636 12.28 -21.88 12.78
CA ALA A 636 13.50 -21.78 13.59
C ALA A 636 13.44 -22.68 14.83
N GLN A 637 12.27 -22.74 15.50
CA GLN A 637 12.05 -23.62 16.64
C GLN A 637 12.12 -25.12 16.25
N ALA A 638 11.56 -25.48 15.09
CA ALA A 638 11.67 -26.83 14.56
C ALA A 638 13.14 -27.18 14.24
N GLY A 639 13.88 -26.23 13.66
CA GLY A 639 15.30 -26.37 13.35
C GLY A 639 16.15 -26.62 14.59
N ILE A 640 16.02 -25.80 15.64
CA ILE A 640 16.79 -26.00 16.88
C ILE A 640 16.40 -27.31 17.58
N THR A 641 15.11 -27.67 17.55
CA THR A 641 14.65 -28.94 18.15
C THR A 641 15.30 -30.15 17.44
N TYR A 642 15.36 -30.12 16.11
CA TYR A 642 16.06 -31.15 15.35
C TYR A 642 17.56 -31.19 15.70
N ILE A 643 18.24 -30.04 15.71
CA ILE A 643 19.67 -29.97 16.06
C ILE A 643 19.94 -30.54 17.46
N ARG A 644 19.08 -30.23 18.44
CA ARG A 644 19.17 -30.86 19.79
C ARG A 644 19.07 -32.38 19.73
N SER A 645 18.21 -32.92 18.86
CA SER A 645 18.01 -34.38 18.74
C SER A 645 19.21 -35.11 18.15
N ILE A 646 20.04 -34.43 17.33
CA ILE A 646 21.24 -35.01 16.69
C ILE A 646 22.56 -34.53 17.34
N ALA A 647 22.49 -33.76 18.41
CA ALA A 647 23.63 -33.14 19.06
C ALA A 647 24.73 -34.13 19.43
N ALA A 648 24.37 -35.33 19.91
CA ALA A 648 25.28 -36.38 20.25
C ALA A 648 26.12 -36.89 19.05
N ASP A 649 25.54 -36.91 17.85
CA ASP A 649 26.27 -37.31 16.62
C ASP A 649 27.44 -36.36 16.32
N TYR A 650 27.34 -35.12 16.80
CA TYR A 650 28.34 -34.06 16.62
C TYR A 650 29.17 -33.78 17.88
N LYS A 651 29.07 -34.64 18.92
CA LYS A 651 29.79 -34.51 20.20
C LYS A 651 29.45 -33.22 20.96
N VAL A 652 28.22 -32.79 20.89
CA VAL A 652 27.69 -31.65 21.64
C VAL A 652 26.93 -32.20 22.85
N GLU A 653 27.38 -31.85 24.05
CA GLU A 653 26.78 -32.30 25.32
C GLU A 653 25.41 -31.63 25.52
N PRO A 654 24.44 -32.29 26.15
CA PRO A 654 23.10 -31.76 26.42
C PRO A 654 23.11 -30.45 27.22
N GLU A 655 24.09 -30.30 28.14
CA GLU A 655 24.26 -29.13 29.00
C GLU A 655 24.57 -27.88 28.18
N PHE A 656 25.19 -28.03 27.00
CA PHE A 656 25.48 -26.91 26.07
C PHE A 656 24.23 -26.05 25.81
N PHE A 657 23.08 -26.66 25.62
CA PHE A 657 21.82 -25.97 25.31
C PHE A 657 21.16 -25.35 26.55
N GLN A 658 21.68 -25.57 27.75
CA GLN A 658 21.22 -24.92 28.98
C GLN A 658 22.15 -23.78 29.38
N GLU A 659 23.42 -23.84 29.00
CA GLU A 659 24.46 -22.89 29.39
C GLU A 659 24.76 -21.86 28.32
N ASN A 660 24.18 -21.98 27.12
CA ASN A 660 24.41 -21.07 26.00
C ASN A 660 23.10 -20.61 25.38
N ASP A 661 23.02 -19.31 25.15
CA ASP A 661 21.98 -18.68 24.33
C ASP A 661 22.36 -18.73 22.86
N ILE A 662 21.38 -18.94 22.00
CA ILE A 662 21.54 -18.98 20.56
C ILE A 662 20.76 -17.81 19.97
N HIS A 663 21.47 -16.91 19.29
CA HIS A 663 20.85 -15.78 18.62
C HIS A 663 20.90 -15.97 17.10
N VAL A 664 19.72 -16.06 16.48
CA VAL A 664 19.56 -16.11 15.03
C VAL A 664 19.13 -14.74 14.54
N HIS A 665 19.93 -14.16 13.68
CA HIS A 665 19.64 -12.86 13.06
C HIS A 665 19.53 -12.98 11.55
N ILE A 666 18.49 -12.40 10.97
CA ILE A 666 18.38 -12.26 9.51
C ILE A 666 18.44 -10.77 9.21
N PRO A 667 19.55 -10.27 8.63
CA PRO A 667 19.73 -8.86 8.27
C PRO A 667 18.61 -8.30 7.39
N GLU A 668 18.59 -6.98 7.16
CA GLU A 668 17.55 -6.23 6.46
C GLU A 668 16.22 -6.16 7.22
N GLY A 669 16.26 -5.66 8.45
CA GLY A 669 15.11 -5.52 9.35
C GLY A 669 13.99 -4.58 8.86
N ALA A 670 14.17 -3.90 7.75
CA ALA A 670 13.11 -3.06 7.15
C ALA A 670 12.05 -3.86 6.35
N VAL A 671 12.33 -5.13 6.06
CA VAL A 671 11.43 -5.99 5.25
C VAL A 671 10.96 -7.16 6.11
N PRO A 672 9.65 -7.29 6.37
CA PRO A 672 9.09 -8.45 7.04
C PRO A 672 9.40 -9.73 6.25
N LYS A 673 9.79 -10.80 6.97
CA LYS A 673 10.16 -12.08 6.38
C LYS A 673 9.30 -13.17 7.02
N ASP A 674 8.57 -13.93 6.20
CA ASP A 674 7.78 -15.06 6.68
C ASP A 674 7.83 -16.23 5.71
N GLY A 675 7.65 -17.43 6.23
CA GLY A 675 7.59 -18.66 5.47
C GLY A 675 8.50 -19.77 6.00
N PRO A 676 8.15 -21.06 5.75
CA PRO A 676 8.84 -22.21 6.32
C PRO A 676 10.12 -22.59 5.53
N SER A 677 10.32 -22.05 4.33
CA SER A 677 11.37 -22.49 3.38
C SER A 677 12.82 -22.17 3.78
N ALA A 678 13.02 -21.41 4.86
CA ALA A 678 14.33 -21.11 5.43
C ALA A 678 14.76 -22.12 6.51
N GLY A 679 13.94 -23.13 6.82
CA GLY A 679 14.17 -24.07 7.93
C GLY A 679 15.49 -24.80 7.87
N ILE A 680 15.83 -25.41 6.72
CA ILE A 680 17.12 -26.10 6.55
C ILE A 680 18.30 -25.13 6.64
N THR A 681 18.13 -23.90 6.20
CA THR A 681 19.17 -22.87 6.24
C THR A 681 19.45 -22.43 7.68
N MET A 682 18.39 -22.16 8.46
CA MET A 682 18.52 -21.80 9.88
C MET A 682 19.15 -22.94 10.69
N ALA A 683 18.68 -24.16 10.49
CA ALA A 683 19.26 -25.35 11.16
C ALA A 683 20.74 -25.55 10.81
N THR A 684 21.15 -25.31 9.56
CA THR A 684 22.55 -25.40 9.13
C THR A 684 23.41 -24.34 9.82
N ALA A 685 22.94 -23.07 9.86
CA ALA A 685 23.67 -22.00 10.53
C ALA A 685 23.79 -22.23 12.04
N ILE A 686 22.72 -22.72 12.68
CA ILE A 686 22.70 -23.04 14.11
C ILE A 686 23.75 -24.13 14.41
N LEU A 687 23.73 -25.24 13.67
CA LEU A 687 24.70 -26.30 13.90
C LEU A 687 26.13 -25.84 13.62
N SER A 688 26.34 -25.11 12.54
CA SER A 688 27.65 -24.54 12.19
C SER A 688 28.21 -23.70 13.35
N ALA A 689 27.41 -22.83 13.96
CA ALA A 689 27.79 -21.99 15.07
C ALA A 689 28.12 -22.81 16.34
N ILE A 690 27.34 -23.86 16.60
CA ILE A 690 27.54 -24.77 17.76
C ILE A 690 28.86 -25.56 17.62
N ILE A 691 29.06 -26.22 16.48
CA ILE A 691 30.25 -27.08 16.26
C ILE A 691 31.48 -26.33 15.74
N LYS A 692 31.33 -25.01 15.52
CA LYS A 692 32.38 -24.12 14.99
C LYS A 692 32.97 -24.58 13.65
N LYS A 693 32.17 -25.18 12.79
CA LYS A 693 32.54 -25.56 11.43
C LYS A 693 31.94 -24.56 10.43
N PRO A 694 32.73 -24.06 9.46
CA PRO A 694 32.24 -23.07 8.50
C PRO A 694 31.25 -23.72 7.52
N VAL A 695 30.32 -22.89 7.03
CA VAL A 695 29.39 -23.21 5.93
C VAL A 695 30.02 -22.74 4.62
N ARG A 696 29.88 -23.50 3.56
CA ARG A 696 30.36 -23.17 2.23
C ARG A 696 29.75 -21.86 1.72
N ALA A 697 30.61 -20.95 1.27
CA ALA A 697 30.24 -19.62 0.77
C ALA A 697 29.54 -19.66 -0.63
N ASP A 698 29.83 -20.67 -1.45
CA ASP A 698 29.32 -20.82 -2.81
C ASP A 698 28.02 -21.64 -2.89
N LEU A 699 27.42 -21.93 -1.72
CA LEU A 699 26.20 -22.71 -1.55
C LEU A 699 25.04 -21.88 -1.06
N ALA A 700 23.86 -22.09 -1.63
CA ALA A 700 22.60 -21.64 -1.06
C ALA A 700 21.66 -22.82 -0.88
N MET A 701 20.64 -22.65 -0.05
CA MET A 701 19.69 -23.71 0.21
C MET A 701 18.29 -23.19 0.45
N THR A 702 17.30 -24.02 0.17
CA THR A 702 15.90 -23.74 0.47
C THR A 702 15.18 -25.05 0.76
N GLY A 703 14.34 -25.07 1.77
CA GLY A 703 13.58 -26.24 2.17
C GLY A 703 12.95 -26.06 3.55
N GLU A 704 11.78 -26.63 3.74
CA GLU A 704 11.15 -26.72 5.04
C GLU A 704 11.71 -27.91 5.81
N ILE A 705 11.92 -27.76 7.11
CA ILE A 705 12.44 -28.80 8.00
C ILE A 705 11.34 -29.34 8.90
N THR A 706 11.30 -30.66 9.07
CA THR A 706 10.48 -31.30 10.11
C THR A 706 11.28 -31.60 11.37
N LEU A 707 10.61 -31.85 12.49
CA LEU A 707 11.24 -32.24 13.76
C LEU A 707 12.10 -33.53 13.66
N ARG A 708 11.92 -34.34 12.62
CA ARG A 708 12.70 -35.56 12.35
C ARG A 708 13.77 -35.37 11.26
N GLY A 709 13.97 -34.13 10.82
CA GLY A 709 14.99 -33.79 9.83
C GLY A 709 14.65 -34.17 8.40
N ARG A 710 13.36 -34.40 8.05
CA ARG A 710 12.95 -34.50 6.63
C ARG A 710 12.95 -33.12 6.04
N VAL A 711 13.27 -33.04 4.75
CA VAL A 711 13.22 -31.82 3.96
C VAL A 711 11.97 -31.86 3.08
N LEU A 712 11.05 -30.95 3.31
CA LEU A 712 9.76 -30.87 2.60
C LEU A 712 9.84 -29.90 1.41
N PRO A 713 8.97 -30.08 0.39
CA PRO A 713 8.94 -29.25 -0.82
C PRO A 713 8.53 -27.82 -0.52
N ILE A 714 8.92 -26.91 -1.43
CA ILE A 714 8.70 -25.46 -1.29
C ILE A 714 8.19 -24.86 -2.61
N GLY A 715 7.53 -23.70 -2.50
CA GLY A 715 7.09 -22.92 -3.65
C GLY A 715 8.08 -21.83 -4.08
N GLY A 716 7.79 -21.18 -5.23
CA GLY A 716 8.55 -20.06 -5.77
C GLY A 716 9.96 -20.43 -6.22
N LEU A 717 10.13 -21.63 -6.77
CA LEU A 717 11.45 -22.20 -7.09
C LEU A 717 12.14 -21.45 -8.23
N LYS A 718 11.40 -21.03 -9.25
CA LYS A 718 11.91 -20.24 -10.38
C LYS A 718 12.61 -18.97 -9.88
N GLU A 719 11.94 -18.19 -9.07
CA GLU A 719 12.44 -16.94 -8.53
C GLU A 719 13.65 -17.15 -7.61
N LYS A 720 13.61 -18.20 -6.78
CA LYS A 720 14.70 -18.57 -5.87
C LYS A 720 15.96 -18.93 -6.61
N LEU A 721 15.86 -19.74 -7.69
CA LEU A 721 17.01 -20.12 -8.51
C LEU A 721 17.58 -18.93 -9.29
N LEU A 722 16.71 -18.05 -9.80
CA LEU A 722 17.15 -16.79 -10.42
C LEU A 722 17.94 -15.93 -9.43
N ALA A 723 17.47 -15.80 -8.19
CA ALA A 723 18.19 -15.08 -7.15
C ALA A 723 19.57 -15.68 -6.85
N ALA A 724 19.66 -17.02 -6.77
CA ALA A 724 20.92 -17.72 -6.59
C ALA A 724 21.89 -17.44 -7.76
N LYS A 725 21.39 -17.46 -8.98
CA LYS A 725 22.18 -17.16 -10.20
C LYS A 725 22.70 -15.72 -10.19
N TYR A 726 21.86 -14.73 -9.85
CA TYR A 726 22.27 -13.33 -9.74
C TYR A 726 23.29 -13.09 -8.62
N ALA A 727 23.14 -13.80 -7.49
CA ALA A 727 24.12 -13.78 -6.41
C ALA A 727 25.41 -14.53 -6.71
N LYS A 728 25.53 -15.14 -7.90
CA LYS A 728 26.68 -15.96 -8.33
C LYS A 728 26.96 -17.16 -7.43
N ILE A 729 25.92 -17.74 -6.87
CA ILE A 729 25.97 -19.03 -6.17
C ILE A 729 26.28 -20.13 -7.19
N LYS A 730 27.09 -21.12 -6.80
CA LYS A 730 27.43 -22.23 -7.68
C LYS A 730 26.55 -23.46 -7.48
N GLU A 731 26.16 -23.72 -6.23
CA GLU A 731 25.35 -24.88 -5.87
C GLU A 731 24.16 -24.49 -5.05
N VAL A 732 23.00 -25.08 -5.34
CA VAL A 732 21.76 -24.89 -4.61
C VAL A 732 21.23 -26.23 -4.13
N LEU A 733 20.96 -26.33 -2.81
CA LEU A 733 20.29 -27.50 -2.25
C LEU A 733 18.76 -27.25 -2.29
N VAL A 734 18.06 -28.21 -2.89
CA VAL A 734 16.62 -28.14 -3.13
C VAL A 734 15.97 -29.43 -2.65
N PRO A 735 14.75 -29.42 -2.09
CA PRO A 735 14.06 -30.64 -1.68
C PRO A 735 13.90 -31.63 -2.85
N ALA A 736 14.08 -32.91 -2.59
CA ALA A 736 13.98 -33.97 -3.62
C ALA A 736 12.59 -34.03 -4.26
N GLU A 737 11.55 -33.71 -3.52
CA GLU A 737 10.16 -33.68 -4.00
C GLU A 737 9.90 -32.56 -5.01
N ASN A 738 10.73 -31.50 -5.06
CA ASN A 738 10.66 -30.44 -6.08
C ASN A 738 11.37 -30.83 -7.41
N LYS A 739 11.81 -32.07 -7.58
CA LYS A 739 12.44 -32.49 -8.82
C LYS A 739 11.57 -32.33 -10.07
N PRO A 740 10.26 -32.61 -10.03
CA PRO A 740 9.37 -32.34 -11.17
C PRO A 740 9.35 -30.85 -11.55
N ASP A 741 9.23 -29.96 -10.55
CA ASP A 741 9.19 -28.51 -10.79
C ASP A 741 10.45 -28.01 -11.50
N ILE A 742 11.63 -28.57 -11.15
CA ILE A 742 12.90 -28.21 -11.80
C ILE A 742 12.96 -28.69 -13.24
N GLN A 743 12.37 -29.86 -13.54
CA GLN A 743 12.34 -30.39 -14.90
C GLN A 743 11.48 -29.58 -15.87
N GLU A 744 10.49 -28.85 -15.33
CA GLU A 744 9.63 -27.97 -16.10
C GLU A 744 10.26 -26.58 -16.33
N LEU A 745 11.30 -26.21 -15.57
CA LEU A 745 11.97 -24.92 -15.73
C LEU A 745 12.80 -24.85 -17.02
N ASP A 746 12.81 -23.67 -17.63
CA ASP A 746 13.67 -23.38 -18.77
C ASP A 746 15.14 -23.60 -18.44
N LYS A 747 15.89 -24.20 -19.39
CA LYS A 747 17.33 -24.44 -19.25
C LYS A 747 18.10 -23.17 -18.91
N GLU A 748 17.65 -22.02 -19.37
CA GLU A 748 18.27 -20.73 -19.05
C GLU A 748 18.34 -20.46 -17.55
N ILE A 749 17.37 -20.94 -16.76
CA ILE A 749 17.32 -20.74 -15.30
C ILE A 749 18.32 -21.65 -14.62
N THR A 750 18.40 -22.91 -15.06
CA THR A 750 19.23 -23.95 -14.44
C THR A 750 20.67 -23.93 -14.91
N ASP A 751 20.95 -23.43 -16.12
CA ASP A 751 22.29 -23.35 -16.68
C ASP A 751 23.24 -22.51 -15.82
N GLY A 752 24.39 -23.10 -15.46
CA GLY A 752 25.41 -22.49 -14.61
C GLY A 752 25.17 -22.65 -13.10
N LEU A 753 24.09 -23.33 -12.69
CA LEU A 753 23.81 -23.71 -11.30
C LEU A 753 23.92 -25.24 -11.16
N THR A 754 24.63 -25.72 -10.15
CA THR A 754 24.56 -27.10 -9.72
C THR A 754 23.39 -27.27 -8.77
N ILE A 755 22.35 -28.01 -9.18
CA ILE A 755 21.19 -28.26 -8.34
C ILE A 755 21.32 -29.63 -7.70
N THR A 756 21.40 -29.64 -6.38
CA THR A 756 21.54 -30.86 -5.60
C THR A 756 20.25 -31.13 -4.83
N PHE A 757 19.64 -32.28 -5.09
CA PHE A 757 18.43 -32.73 -4.43
C PHE A 757 18.75 -33.37 -3.08
N VAL A 758 17.99 -32.97 -2.04
CA VAL A 758 18.15 -33.44 -0.66
C VAL A 758 16.80 -33.86 -0.09
N SER A 759 16.79 -34.96 0.63
CA SER A 759 15.59 -35.51 1.30
C SER A 759 15.67 -35.41 2.81
N SER A 760 16.87 -35.23 3.36
CA SER A 760 17.12 -35.18 4.78
C SER A 760 18.09 -34.08 5.17
N MET A 761 17.92 -33.56 6.38
CA MET A 761 18.83 -32.58 6.94
C MET A 761 20.27 -33.07 7.07
N LYS A 762 20.46 -34.40 7.26
CA LYS A 762 21.79 -35.00 7.30
C LYS A 762 22.54 -34.86 5.97
N GLU A 763 21.85 -35.02 4.84
CA GLU A 763 22.40 -34.76 3.49
C GLU A 763 22.76 -33.27 3.33
N VAL A 764 21.86 -32.37 3.80
CA VAL A 764 22.12 -30.92 3.78
C VAL A 764 23.39 -30.58 4.54
N LEU A 765 23.54 -31.05 5.79
CA LEU A 765 24.70 -30.79 6.63
C LEU A 765 26.01 -31.32 6.04
N ASN A 766 25.98 -32.53 5.46
CA ASN A 766 27.16 -33.14 4.81
C ASN A 766 27.62 -32.34 3.59
N LYS A 767 26.71 -31.65 2.90
CA LYS A 767 27.05 -30.85 1.71
C LYS A 767 27.42 -29.41 2.05
N ALA A 768 26.79 -28.85 3.11
CA ALA A 768 26.93 -27.47 3.47
C ALA A 768 28.12 -27.17 4.37
N LEU A 769 28.46 -28.08 5.29
CA LEU A 769 29.59 -27.88 6.21
C LEU A 769 30.90 -28.26 5.56
N VAL A 770 31.90 -27.42 5.75
CA VAL A 770 33.29 -27.71 5.30
C VAL A 770 33.87 -28.78 6.21
N SER A 771 34.51 -29.77 5.62
CA SER A 771 35.05 -30.96 6.30
C SER A 771 36.11 -30.61 7.34
#